data_12812f9dc0617dfca42f6722f8808414
#
_entry.id   12812f9dc0617dfca42f6722f8808414
#
_cell.length_a   1.000
_cell.length_b   1.000
_cell.length_c   1.000
_cell.angle_alpha   90.00
_cell.angle_beta   90.00
_cell.angle_gamma   90.00
#
_symmetry.space_group_name_H-M   'P 1'
#
loop_
_entity.id
_entity.type
_entity.pdbx_description
1 polymer ?
#
loop_
_entity_poly.entity_id
_entity_poly.type
_entity_poly.pdbx_seq_one_letter_code
_entity_poly.pdbx_strand_id
1 'polypeptide(L)'
;MLDIGASAVRLCEMSKTKTGYQLVRYVQREFDSDPALSEEQRRELRVKATAEVLKQSKSRLAKTVFGVPGQSVFTRTRTLPPVPEFKVNQIVKYEIQQQIPFGLDQIAMDYQILDRSAQGGYEVLMAAIKVEVVEKHLDVLKAVKRSPALVDVCPLAAYNWVKQAGGLAVENECVALINIGAATTDIVIERGGQFRFTRPLNVGGNDITRALAEEFSLDFPAAEKLKRERAFAPTGDPARDGKGGEVIGRVLQRLCGEIMRSFAYFRSLPGGGQVNRIVVTGGGARLKNIVPFLRNQLGMDVRVPELLKGLTVGPGAEEIKKAPEQACAVLGMALRCVERAPLEINLIPPRIVAAARQKEQAVYWAFSILALVLSFLSVIPAAANENKLVKARIELLKQTIRAYDPELVQRIRVGSPPPSSSLVDQLNRRKGQLQTLENQVNGLDRARRQRRFWLEELSLLNDARPATGGIWFSSVETMVAEEQKPQGGGAPAAPGGRPLAGGGPSAQAGGFPGIESKLAPAPAGGGSGPGGLAGGRGAGGGGAPGQEGPPASVETVRPNGMVVQGYAESAEIITQYLDELKRTARQLPNGWYLSAEKVLFREATVQRVGWDVLYNAPADVTAGAGGGNRPGGGVQSAEGLYTFRVRVVFQRTKDRPEPPKPGDAPAEASAK
;
A
#
# COMPACT_ATOMS: atom_id res chain seq x y z
N MET A 1 14.28 14.89 -15.37
CA MET A 1 12.84 14.91 -15.70
C MET A 1 12.68 14.88 -17.19
N LEU A 2 11.62 14.27 -17.67
CA LEU A 2 11.42 14.05 -19.09
C LEU A 2 9.97 14.40 -19.47
N ASP A 3 9.81 15.32 -20.42
CA ASP A 3 8.54 15.65 -21.04
C ASP A 3 8.53 15.06 -22.46
N ILE A 4 7.65 14.09 -22.72
CA ILE A 4 7.45 13.46 -24.02
C ILE A 4 6.19 14.04 -24.63
N GLY A 5 6.32 15.21 -25.25
CA GLY A 5 5.22 15.90 -25.87
C GLY A 5 4.79 15.31 -27.22
N ALA A 6 3.85 16.00 -27.90
CA ALA A 6 3.38 15.59 -29.22
C ALA A 6 4.37 15.92 -30.37
N SER A 7 5.22 16.93 -30.22
CA SER A 7 6.15 17.40 -31.25
C SER A 7 7.60 17.52 -30.79
N ALA A 8 7.88 17.31 -29.52
CA ALA A 8 9.23 17.40 -28.96
C ALA A 8 9.36 16.60 -27.68
N VAL A 9 10.58 16.12 -27.44
CA VAL A 9 11.00 15.58 -26.13
C VAL A 9 11.92 16.59 -25.45
N ARG A 10 11.67 16.84 -24.16
CA ARG A 10 12.46 17.76 -23.34
C ARG A 10 12.98 17.07 -22.10
N LEU A 11 14.25 17.28 -21.81
CA LEU A 11 14.88 16.81 -20.57
C LEU A 11 15.36 18.00 -19.76
N CYS A 12 15.14 17.94 -18.47
CA CYS A 12 15.57 18.96 -17.52
C CYS A 12 16.20 18.29 -16.27
N GLU A 13 17.30 18.86 -15.80
CA GLU A 13 17.89 18.56 -14.50
C GLU A 13 18.00 19.86 -13.72
N MET A 14 17.40 19.89 -12.53
CA MET A 14 17.33 21.05 -11.64
C MET A 14 17.89 20.70 -10.27
N SER A 15 18.54 21.67 -9.65
CA SER A 15 18.96 21.58 -8.24
C SER A 15 18.48 22.80 -7.45
N LYS A 16 18.26 22.63 -6.14
CA LYS A 16 17.96 23.72 -5.23
C LYS A 16 19.26 24.36 -4.76
N THR A 17 19.31 25.67 -4.75
CA THR A 17 20.43 26.47 -4.23
C THR A 17 19.98 27.28 -3.03
N LYS A 18 20.89 27.96 -2.33
CA LYS A 18 20.54 28.84 -1.20
C LYS A 18 19.66 30.02 -1.60
N THR A 19 19.73 30.45 -2.86
CA THR A 19 19.06 31.67 -3.37
C THR A 19 17.93 31.38 -4.36
N GLY A 20 17.58 30.12 -4.57
CA GLY A 20 16.53 29.72 -5.55
C GLY A 20 16.82 28.39 -6.21
N TYR A 21 16.60 28.31 -7.52
CA TYR A 21 16.78 27.08 -8.31
C TYR A 21 17.86 27.29 -9.36
N GLN A 22 18.61 26.24 -9.63
CA GLN A 22 19.57 26.19 -10.70
C GLN A 22 19.18 25.11 -11.71
N LEU A 23 19.02 25.49 -12.95
CA LEU A 23 18.84 24.59 -14.07
C LEU A 23 20.22 24.09 -14.52
N VAL A 24 20.53 22.85 -14.19
CA VAL A 24 21.84 22.24 -14.45
C VAL A 24 21.96 21.85 -15.93
N ARG A 25 20.88 21.23 -16.46
CA ARG A 25 20.80 20.78 -17.86
C ARG A 25 19.41 21.00 -18.40
N TYR A 26 19.37 21.37 -19.67
CA TYR A 26 18.16 21.39 -20.47
C TYR A 26 18.51 20.99 -21.90
N VAL A 27 17.80 20.01 -22.42
CA VAL A 27 17.95 19.53 -23.80
C VAL A 27 16.59 19.30 -24.39
N GLN A 28 16.39 19.78 -25.62
CA GLN A 28 15.16 19.58 -26.40
C GLN A 28 15.47 18.92 -27.72
N ARG A 29 14.60 18.00 -28.16
CA ARG A 29 14.59 17.43 -29.50
C ARG A 29 13.20 17.45 -30.07
N GLU A 30 13.05 18.06 -31.19
CA GLU A 30 11.83 18.09 -31.98
C GLU A 30 11.78 16.88 -32.91
N PHE A 31 10.60 16.41 -33.21
CA PHE A 31 10.33 15.34 -34.17
C PHE A 31 9.05 15.64 -34.94
N ASP A 32 8.86 14.93 -36.04
CA ASP A 32 7.67 15.10 -36.88
C ASP A 32 6.41 14.75 -36.08
N SER A 33 5.48 15.69 -36.04
CA SER A 33 4.23 15.61 -35.30
C SER A 33 3.00 15.47 -36.20
N ASP A 34 3.19 15.04 -37.45
CA ASP A 34 2.09 14.84 -38.38
C ASP A 34 1.04 13.90 -37.80
N PRO A 35 -0.21 14.37 -37.67
CA PRO A 35 -1.30 13.53 -37.20
C PRO A 35 -1.65 12.36 -38.12
N ALA A 36 -1.25 12.40 -39.38
CA ALA A 36 -1.46 11.31 -40.33
C ALA A 36 -0.55 10.10 -40.10
N LEU A 37 0.54 10.26 -39.35
CA LEU A 37 1.43 9.15 -38.98
C LEU A 37 0.71 8.10 -38.14
N SER A 38 1.02 6.83 -38.37
CA SER A 38 0.52 5.73 -37.54
C SER A 38 1.02 5.85 -36.10
N GLU A 39 0.32 5.22 -35.15
CA GLU A 39 0.74 5.24 -33.75
C GLU A 39 2.13 4.61 -33.55
N GLU A 40 2.46 3.58 -34.35
CA GLU A 40 3.79 2.95 -34.29
C GLU A 40 4.89 3.90 -34.79
N GLN A 41 4.67 4.58 -35.90
CA GLN A 41 5.61 5.59 -36.40
C GLN A 41 5.83 6.72 -35.39
N ARG A 42 4.75 7.20 -34.77
CA ARG A 42 4.85 8.22 -33.71
C ARG A 42 5.61 7.69 -32.48
N ARG A 43 5.42 6.42 -32.12
CA ARG A 43 6.16 5.77 -31.05
C ARG A 43 7.65 5.70 -31.36
N GLU A 44 8.02 5.27 -32.56
CA GLU A 44 9.42 5.20 -33.00
C GLU A 44 10.11 6.58 -32.98
N LEU A 45 9.44 7.61 -33.48
CA LEU A 45 9.95 8.99 -33.45
C LEU A 45 10.17 9.47 -32.00
N ARG A 46 9.24 9.19 -31.09
CA ARG A 46 9.38 9.51 -29.66
C ARG A 46 10.54 8.75 -29.00
N VAL A 47 10.70 7.45 -29.29
CA VAL A 47 11.82 6.65 -28.79
C VAL A 47 13.15 7.21 -29.31
N LYS A 48 13.27 7.50 -30.61
CA LYS A 48 14.47 8.08 -31.21
C LYS A 48 14.81 9.43 -30.57
N ALA A 49 13.85 10.35 -30.51
CA ALA A 49 14.06 11.67 -29.90
C ALA A 49 14.44 11.56 -28.42
N THR A 50 13.81 10.64 -27.67
CA THR A 50 14.15 10.40 -26.26
C THR A 50 15.57 9.87 -26.10
N ALA A 51 16.00 8.94 -26.95
CA ALA A 51 17.36 8.41 -26.93
C ALA A 51 18.40 9.51 -27.25
N GLU A 52 18.12 10.38 -28.22
CA GLU A 52 18.98 11.51 -28.58
C GLU A 52 19.10 12.51 -27.41
N VAL A 53 17.99 12.88 -26.78
CA VAL A 53 17.97 13.79 -25.63
C VAL A 53 18.78 13.20 -24.47
N LEU A 54 18.64 11.91 -24.18
CA LEU A 54 19.40 11.23 -23.14
C LEU A 54 20.89 11.16 -23.46
N LYS A 55 21.24 10.90 -24.70
CA LYS A 55 22.63 10.87 -25.16
C LYS A 55 23.29 12.25 -25.05
N GLN A 56 22.62 13.30 -25.50
CA GLN A 56 23.12 14.67 -25.47
C GLN A 56 23.22 15.18 -24.01
N SER A 57 22.24 14.90 -23.18
CA SER A 57 22.24 15.32 -21.78
C SER A 57 23.32 14.63 -20.95
N LYS A 58 23.90 13.51 -21.43
CA LYS A 58 24.83 12.65 -20.66
C LYS A 58 24.26 12.26 -19.28
N SER A 59 22.94 12.19 -19.14
CA SER A 59 22.26 11.85 -17.89
C SER A 59 22.50 10.38 -17.52
N ARG A 60 23.03 10.15 -16.32
CA ARG A 60 23.30 8.80 -15.77
C ARG A 60 22.19 8.29 -14.85
N LEU A 61 21.20 9.11 -14.53
CA LEU A 61 20.14 8.77 -13.60
C LEU A 61 19.22 7.70 -14.21
N ALA A 62 19.04 6.59 -13.49
CA ALA A 62 18.18 5.49 -13.93
C ALA A 62 16.69 5.80 -13.72
N LYS A 63 16.36 6.53 -12.64
CA LYS A 63 14.98 6.90 -12.30
C LYS A 63 14.58 8.19 -13.02
N THR A 64 13.39 8.19 -13.65
CA THR A 64 12.92 9.30 -14.47
C THR A 64 11.52 9.72 -14.02
N VAL A 65 11.30 11.01 -13.82
CA VAL A 65 9.96 11.61 -13.71
C VAL A 65 9.51 12.01 -15.09
N PHE A 66 8.30 11.63 -15.48
CA PHE A 66 7.75 12.04 -16.75
C PHE A 66 6.29 12.48 -16.62
N GLY A 67 5.82 13.28 -17.61
CA GLY A 67 4.46 13.79 -17.64
C GLY A 67 3.59 13.07 -18.65
N VAL A 68 2.32 12.90 -18.30
CA VAL A 68 1.27 12.47 -19.23
C VAL A 68 0.43 13.66 -19.66
N PRO A 69 -0.07 13.69 -20.93
CA PRO A 69 -0.88 14.81 -21.41
C PRO A 69 -2.22 14.89 -20.69
N GLY A 70 -2.70 16.13 -20.48
CA GLY A 70 -3.95 16.38 -19.75
C GLY A 70 -5.17 15.71 -20.37
N GLN A 71 -5.24 15.57 -21.69
CA GLN A 71 -6.35 14.89 -22.38
C GLN A 71 -6.51 13.41 -22.03
N SER A 72 -5.46 12.78 -21.54
CA SER A 72 -5.48 11.37 -21.15
C SER A 72 -5.88 11.15 -19.70
N VAL A 73 -6.00 12.22 -18.91
CA VAL A 73 -6.24 12.18 -17.48
C VAL A 73 -7.62 12.74 -17.18
N PHE A 74 -8.41 11.96 -16.47
CA PHE A 74 -9.61 12.47 -15.84
C PHE A 74 -9.21 13.27 -14.60
N THR A 75 -9.54 14.55 -14.56
CA THR A 75 -9.27 15.44 -13.43
C THR A 75 -10.54 16.14 -12.98
N ARG A 76 -10.81 16.16 -11.69
CA ARG A 76 -11.96 16.84 -11.08
C ARG A 76 -11.60 17.40 -9.72
N THR A 77 -12.12 18.57 -9.43
CA THR A 77 -12.16 19.13 -8.08
C THR A 77 -13.54 18.90 -7.49
N ARG A 78 -13.59 18.41 -6.24
CA ARG A 78 -14.84 18.12 -5.52
C ARG A 78 -14.71 18.55 -4.07
N THR A 79 -15.83 19.03 -3.52
CA THR A 79 -15.97 19.23 -2.09
C THR A 79 -16.53 17.96 -1.48
N LEU A 80 -15.79 17.36 -0.56
CA LEU A 80 -16.19 16.17 0.20
C LEU A 80 -16.77 16.61 1.55
N PRO A 81 -17.69 15.82 2.14
CA PRO A 81 -18.25 16.08 3.46
C PRO A 81 -17.18 16.04 4.55
N PRO A 82 -17.46 16.60 5.74
CA PRO A 82 -16.57 16.51 6.89
C PRO A 82 -16.48 15.05 7.38
N VAL A 83 -15.38 14.40 7.07
CA VAL A 83 -15.07 13.02 7.46
C VAL A 83 -13.65 12.95 8.02
N PRO A 84 -13.31 11.94 8.83
CA PRO A 84 -11.93 11.70 9.22
C PRO A 84 -11.03 11.52 8.00
N GLU A 85 -9.84 12.09 8.03
CA GLU A 85 -8.91 12.15 6.89
C GLU A 85 -8.58 10.76 6.31
N PHE A 86 -8.48 9.74 7.16
CA PHE A 86 -8.25 8.35 6.70
C PHE A 86 -9.38 7.78 5.83
N LYS A 87 -10.60 8.34 5.89
CA LYS A 87 -11.74 7.94 5.04
C LYS A 87 -11.77 8.66 3.70
N VAL A 88 -11.04 9.77 3.54
CA VAL A 88 -11.03 10.55 2.30
C VAL A 88 -10.63 9.69 1.10
N ASN A 89 -9.62 8.85 1.23
CA ASN A 89 -9.19 7.94 0.16
C ASN A 89 -10.32 7.01 -0.32
N GLN A 90 -11.11 6.49 0.61
CA GLN A 90 -12.23 5.60 0.26
C GLN A 90 -13.34 6.34 -0.48
N ILE A 91 -13.66 7.56 -0.06
CA ILE A 91 -14.67 8.39 -0.71
C ILE A 91 -14.20 8.80 -2.10
N VAL A 92 -12.93 9.21 -2.24
CA VAL A 92 -12.34 9.55 -3.54
C VAL A 92 -12.40 8.38 -4.52
N LYS A 93 -12.08 7.16 -4.06
CA LYS A 93 -12.21 5.94 -4.89
C LYS A 93 -13.63 5.74 -5.39
N TYR A 94 -14.59 5.91 -4.50
CA TYR A 94 -16.02 5.78 -4.83
C TYR A 94 -16.48 6.86 -5.83
N GLU A 95 -16.10 8.13 -5.60
CA GLU A 95 -16.39 9.24 -6.51
C GLU A 95 -15.80 9.02 -7.91
N ILE A 96 -14.57 8.56 -7.99
CA ILE A 96 -13.91 8.26 -9.27
C ILE A 96 -14.64 7.11 -9.98
N GLN A 97 -15.00 6.06 -9.26
CA GLN A 97 -15.67 4.89 -9.82
C GLN A 97 -17.05 5.23 -10.40
N GLN A 98 -17.77 6.20 -9.82
CA GLN A 98 -19.05 6.65 -10.35
C GLN A 98 -18.92 7.45 -11.66
N GLN A 99 -17.78 8.08 -11.90
CA GLN A 99 -17.59 9.00 -13.03
C GLN A 99 -16.83 8.37 -14.20
N ILE A 100 -16.12 7.27 -13.95
CA ILE A 100 -15.29 6.60 -14.96
C ILE A 100 -15.88 5.22 -15.25
N PRO A 101 -16.17 4.86 -16.52
CA PRO A 101 -16.76 3.57 -16.89
C PRO A 101 -15.74 2.42 -16.92
N PHE A 102 -14.74 2.44 -16.04
CA PHE A 102 -13.68 1.43 -15.95
C PHE A 102 -13.51 0.95 -14.51
N GLY A 103 -13.10 -0.31 -14.32
CA GLY A 103 -12.78 -0.86 -13.00
C GLY A 103 -11.57 -0.16 -12.36
N LEU A 104 -11.53 -0.14 -11.02
CA LEU A 104 -10.41 0.47 -10.27
C LEU A 104 -9.07 -0.22 -10.53
N ASP A 105 -9.08 -1.50 -10.93
CA ASP A 105 -7.93 -2.28 -11.34
C ASP A 105 -7.33 -1.85 -12.68
N GLN A 106 -8.14 -1.19 -13.54
CA GLN A 106 -7.75 -0.71 -14.86
C GLN A 106 -7.25 0.74 -14.86
N ILE A 107 -7.32 1.42 -13.72
CA ILE A 107 -6.92 2.82 -13.60
C ILE A 107 -5.80 3.01 -12.59
N ALA A 108 -4.93 3.97 -12.87
CA ALA A 108 -4.06 4.58 -11.89
C ALA A 108 -4.71 5.88 -11.43
N MET A 109 -4.82 6.08 -10.13
CA MET A 109 -5.48 7.24 -9.55
C MET A 109 -4.69 7.78 -8.37
N ASP A 110 -4.84 9.08 -8.18
CA ASP A 110 -4.31 9.80 -7.02
C ASP A 110 -5.22 10.98 -6.70
N TYR A 111 -5.05 11.54 -5.50
CA TYR A 111 -5.79 12.72 -5.08
C TYR A 111 -4.94 13.61 -4.16
N GLN A 112 -5.28 14.87 -4.15
CA GLN A 112 -4.68 15.84 -3.23
C GLN A 112 -5.76 16.68 -2.56
N ILE A 113 -5.67 16.83 -1.25
CA ILE A 113 -6.49 17.79 -0.51
C ILE A 113 -5.91 19.18 -0.80
N LEU A 114 -6.72 20.05 -1.41
CA LEU A 114 -6.35 21.42 -1.76
C LEU A 114 -6.59 22.37 -0.60
N ASP A 115 -7.76 22.21 0.06
CA ASP A 115 -8.19 23.10 1.14
C ASP A 115 -9.18 22.40 2.07
N ARG A 116 -9.39 22.98 3.25
CA ARG A 116 -10.46 22.62 4.18
C ARG A 116 -11.56 23.68 4.11
N SER A 117 -12.77 23.24 3.81
CA SER A 117 -13.96 24.11 3.85
C SER A 117 -14.20 24.62 5.26
N ALA A 118 -14.75 25.84 5.37
CA ALA A 118 -15.18 26.42 6.65
C ALA A 118 -16.19 25.54 7.43
N GLN A 119 -16.87 24.62 6.75
CA GLN A 119 -17.82 23.66 7.33
C GLN A 119 -17.16 22.31 7.68
N GLY A 120 -15.81 22.23 7.69
CA GLY A 120 -15.04 21.04 8.03
C GLY A 120 -14.91 20.00 6.90
N GLY A 121 -15.46 20.25 5.73
CA GLY A 121 -15.27 19.40 4.54
C GLY A 121 -13.90 19.61 3.88
N TYR A 122 -13.59 18.79 2.88
CA TYR A 122 -12.35 18.87 2.12
C TYR A 122 -12.61 19.26 0.67
N GLU A 123 -11.85 20.21 0.16
CA GLU A 123 -11.76 20.42 -1.29
C GLU A 123 -10.63 19.54 -1.84
N VAL A 124 -10.97 18.61 -2.73
CA VAL A 124 -10.03 17.58 -3.19
C VAL A 124 -9.91 17.63 -4.71
N LEU A 125 -8.67 17.68 -5.20
CA LEU A 125 -8.33 17.39 -6.58
C LEU A 125 -8.19 15.88 -6.74
N MET A 126 -8.96 15.29 -7.63
CA MET A 126 -8.89 13.88 -7.99
C MET A 126 -8.35 13.75 -9.40
N ALA A 127 -7.46 12.80 -9.63
CA ALA A 127 -6.94 12.49 -10.94
C ALA A 127 -6.93 10.97 -11.18
N ALA A 128 -7.31 10.54 -12.37
CA ALA A 128 -7.29 9.14 -12.76
C ALA A 128 -6.96 9.00 -14.25
N ILE A 129 -6.23 7.94 -14.60
CA ILE A 129 -5.83 7.60 -15.97
C ILE A 129 -5.93 6.10 -16.17
N LYS A 130 -6.28 5.65 -17.37
CA LYS A 130 -6.17 4.23 -17.71
C LYS A 130 -4.72 3.75 -17.61
N VAL A 131 -4.51 2.63 -16.94
CA VAL A 131 -3.19 2.02 -16.83
C VAL A 131 -2.58 1.74 -18.20
N GLU A 132 -3.37 1.28 -19.16
CA GLU A 132 -2.93 1.05 -20.56
C GLU A 132 -2.32 2.30 -21.22
N VAL A 133 -2.90 3.48 -20.96
CA VAL A 133 -2.38 4.74 -21.50
C VAL A 133 -1.02 5.08 -20.87
N VAL A 134 -0.89 4.90 -19.56
CA VAL A 134 0.41 5.10 -18.88
C VAL A 134 1.44 4.13 -19.43
N GLU A 135 1.06 2.86 -19.67
CA GLU A 135 1.96 1.84 -20.21
C GLU A 135 2.49 2.17 -21.59
N LYS A 136 1.67 2.74 -22.48
CA LYS A 136 2.14 3.22 -23.79
C LYS A 136 3.26 4.26 -23.66
N HIS A 137 3.18 5.16 -22.69
CA HIS A 137 4.25 6.12 -22.39
C HIS A 137 5.47 5.44 -21.75
N LEU A 138 5.23 4.45 -20.88
CA LEU A 138 6.29 3.67 -20.24
C LEU A 138 7.09 2.83 -21.24
N ASP A 139 6.48 2.38 -22.31
CA ASP A 139 7.17 1.60 -23.35
C ASP A 139 8.25 2.42 -24.05
N VAL A 140 8.05 3.73 -24.19
CA VAL A 140 9.12 4.63 -24.67
C VAL A 140 10.29 4.65 -23.68
N LEU A 141 10.01 4.73 -22.36
CA LEU A 141 11.05 4.71 -21.33
C LEU A 141 11.78 3.37 -21.26
N LYS A 142 11.05 2.25 -21.38
CA LYS A 142 11.63 0.89 -21.41
C LYS A 142 12.58 0.73 -22.60
N ALA A 143 12.19 1.23 -23.80
CA ALA A 143 13.01 1.17 -25.00
C ALA A 143 14.37 1.89 -24.81
N VAL A 144 14.40 2.96 -24.02
CA VAL A 144 15.63 3.68 -23.67
C VAL A 144 16.26 3.26 -22.33
N LYS A 145 15.85 2.11 -21.79
CA LYS A 145 16.37 1.52 -20.53
C LYS A 145 16.25 2.45 -19.32
N ARG A 146 15.13 3.18 -19.21
CA ARG A 146 14.80 4.02 -18.06
C ARG A 146 13.60 3.48 -17.32
N SER A 147 13.57 3.69 -15.99
CA SER A 147 12.44 3.32 -15.15
C SER A 147 11.72 4.56 -14.62
N PRO A 148 10.39 4.53 -14.52
CA PRO A 148 9.63 5.63 -13.96
C PRO A 148 9.83 5.72 -12.45
N ALA A 149 10.03 6.93 -11.95
CA ALA A 149 10.02 7.22 -10.51
C ALA A 149 8.69 7.87 -10.11
N LEU A 150 8.11 8.67 -11.01
CA LEU A 150 6.87 9.38 -10.81
C LEU A 150 6.22 9.65 -12.17
N VAL A 151 4.89 9.63 -12.22
CA VAL A 151 4.08 10.00 -13.38
C VAL A 151 3.25 11.23 -13.01
N ASP A 152 3.65 12.38 -13.58
CA ASP A 152 2.98 13.66 -13.39
C ASP A 152 1.97 13.96 -14.51
N VAL A 153 1.14 14.97 -14.32
CA VAL A 153 0.19 15.47 -15.31
C VAL A 153 0.70 16.79 -15.89
N CYS A 154 1.00 16.84 -17.18
CA CYS A 154 1.66 18.01 -17.81
C CYS A 154 1.02 19.37 -17.50
N PRO A 155 -0.31 19.58 -17.60
CA PRO A 155 -0.93 20.86 -17.23
C PRO A 155 -0.77 21.22 -15.76
N LEU A 156 -0.79 20.25 -14.83
CA LEU A 156 -0.57 20.49 -13.41
C LEU A 156 0.90 20.84 -13.12
N ALA A 157 1.82 20.15 -13.79
CA ALA A 157 3.23 20.50 -13.71
C ALA A 157 3.51 21.90 -14.27
N ALA A 158 2.92 22.25 -15.43
CA ALA A 158 3.04 23.60 -16.00
C ALA A 158 2.50 24.67 -15.04
N TYR A 159 1.36 24.43 -14.41
CA TYR A 159 0.81 25.30 -13.37
C TYR A 159 1.77 25.48 -12.21
N ASN A 160 2.34 24.39 -11.69
CA ASN A 160 3.30 24.45 -10.59
C ASN A 160 4.48 25.39 -10.89
N TRP A 161 5.03 25.31 -12.11
CA TRP A 161 6.15 26.15 -12.48
C TRP A 161 5.76 27.62 -12.68
N VAL A 162 4.67 27.88 -13.41
CA VAL A 162 4.20 29.25 -13.67
C VAL A 162 3.84 29.95 -12.37
N LYS A 163 3.25 29.25 -11.41
CA LYS A 163 2.97 29.76 -10.08
C LYS A 163 4.25 30.07 -9.29
N GLN A 164 5.22 29.16 -9.31
CA GLN A 164 6.52 29.36 -8.66
C GLN A 164 7.29 30.54 -9.23
N ALA A 165 7.22 30.76 -10.53
CA ALA A 165 7.83 31.91 -11.22
C ALA A 165 7.08 33.25 -10.98
N GLY A 166 5.97 33.23 -10.22
CA GLY A 166 5.15 34.41 -9.92
C GLY A 166 4.22 34.84 -11.06
N GLY A 167 4.06 33.99 -12.09
CA GLY A 167 3.23 34.31 -13.25
C GLY A 167 1.73 34.36 -12.98
N LEU A 168 1.27 33.78 -11.87
CA LEU A 168 -0.13 33.75 -11.43
C LEU A 168 -0.39 34.59 -10.18
N ALA A 169 0.63 35.28 -9.66
CA ALA A 169 0.55 35.99 -8.38
C ALA A 169 -0.28 37.28 -8.50
N VAL A 170 -1.59 37.13 -8.31
CA VAL A 170 -2.51 38.28 -8.14
C VAL A 170 -3.53 37.92 -7.05
N GLU A 171 -3.51 38.67 -5.95
CA GLU A 171 -4.45 38.46 -4.87
C GLU A 171 -5.89 38.71 -5.32
N ASN A 172 -6.80 37.82 -4.93
CA ASN A 172 -8.24 37.87 -5.19
C ASN A 172 -8.68 37.83 -6.66
N GLU A 173 -7.79 37.66 -7.63
CA GLU A 173 -8.16 37.48 -9.03
C GLU A 173 -8.36 36.00 -9.39
N CYS A 174 -9.12 35.79 -10.47
CA CYS A 174 -9.26 34.52 -11.13
C CYS A 174 -8.41 34.53 -12.40
N VAL A 175 -7.35 33.74 -12.43
CA VAL A 175 -6.36 33.71 -13.51
C VAL A 175 -6.44 32.38 -14.25
N ALA A 176 -6.51 32.43 -15.58
CA ALA A 176 -6.44 31.23 -16.43
C ALA A 176 -5.05 31.11 -17.04
N LEU A 177 -4.37 30.01 -16.76
CA LEU A 177 -3.18 29.58 -17.49
C LEU A 177 -3.63 28.78 -18.72
N ILE A 178 -3.23 29.23 -19.90
CA ILE A 178 -3.50 28.57 -21.18
C ILE A 178 -2.18 28.12 -21.77
N ASN A 179 -1.96 26.82 -21.80
CA ASN A 179 -0.76 26.20 -22.38
C ASN A 179 -1.09 25.67 -23.79
N ILE A 180 -0.71 26.41 -24.82
CA ILE A 180 -0.98 26.06 -26.22
C ILE A 180 0.12 25.11 -26.70
N GLY A 181 -0.15 23.81 -26.69
CA GLY A 181 0.73 22.75 -27.17
C GLY A 181 0.65 22.52 -28.70
N ALA A 182 1.30 21.44 -29.15
CA ALA A 182 1.24 21.06 -30.58
C ALA A 182 -0.10 20.37 -30.91
N ALA A 183 -0.53 19.39 -30.12
CA ALA A 183 -1.77 18.64 -30.38
C ALA A 183 -2.97 19.19 -29.59
N THR A 184 -2.75 19.73 -28.40
CA THR A 184 -3.79 20.17 -27.48
C THR A 184 -3.43 21.50 -26.84
N THR A 185 -4.46 22.17 -26.32
CA THR A 185 -4.32 23.34 -25.44
C THR A 185 -4.88 22.98 -24.08
N ASP A 186 -4.10 23.17 -23.03
CA ASP A 186 -4.53 22.91 -21.65
C ASP A 186 -4.93 24.23 -20.99
N ILE A 187 -6.09 24.24 -20.34
CA ILE A 187 -6.56 25.33 -19.48
C ILE A 187 -6.41 24.90 -18.03
N VAL A 188 -5.79 25.75 -17.21
CA VAL A 188 -5.78 25.61 -15.75
C VAL A 188 -6.26 26.94 -15.16
N ILE A 189 -7.22 26.91 -14.23
CA ILE A 189 -7.75 28.10 -13.61
C ILE A 189 -7.41 28.09 -12.11
N GLU A 190 -6.82 29.18 -11.67
CA GLU A 190 -6.54 29.51 -10.28
C GLU A 190 -7.47 30.64 -9.82
N ARG A 191 -7.97 30.56 -8.59
CA ARG A 191 -8.74 31.63 -7.94
C ARG A 191 -8.24 31.83 -6.51
N GLY A 192 -7.88 33.08 -6.18
CA GLY A 192 -7.36 33.39 -4.86
C GLY A 192 -6.12 32.60 -4.47
N GLY A 193 -5.21 32.38 -5.40
CA GLY A 193 -3.99 31.62 -5.16
C GLY A 193 -4.18 30.10 -5.08
N GLN A 194 -5.37 29.57 -5.34
CA GLN A 194 -5.65 28.13 -5.27
C GLN A 194 -6.10 27.57 -6.61
N PHE A 195 -5.61 26.39 -6.95
CA PHE A 195 -6.07 25.63 -8.12
C PHE A 195 -7.57 25.31 -7.98
N ARG A 196 -8.34 25.53 -9.07
CA ARG A 196 -9.78 25.28 -9.08
C ARG A 196 -10.24 24.38 -10.22
N PHE A 197 -9.61 24.49 -11.39
CA PHE A 197 -10.14 23.83 -12.58
C PHE A 197 -9.03 23.53 -13.57
N THR A 198 -9.15 22.42 -14.30
CA THR A 198 -8.35 22.14 -15.50
C THR A 198 -9.18 21.45 -16.56
N ARG A 199 -8.92 21.79 -17.83
CA ARG A 199 -9.57 21.19 -18.98
C ARG A 199 -8.64 21.20 -20.19
N PRO A 200 -8.38 20.05 -20.82
CA PRO A 200 -7.70 20.00 -22.11
C PRO A 200 -8.70 20.32 -23.25
N LEU A 201 -8.22 21.02 -24.25
CA LEU A 201 -8.93 21.32 -25.50
C LEU A 201 -8.22 20.62 -26.66
N ASN A 202 -8.98 20.03 -27.56
CA ASN A 202 -8.47 19.33 -28.74
C ASN A 202 -8.19 20.30 -29.91
N VAL A 203 -7.55 21.41 -29.61
CA VAL A 203 -7.07 22.40 -30.58
C VAL A 203 -5.65 22.79 -30.20
N GLY A 204 -4.70 22.71 -31.13
CA GLY A 204 -3.30 23.04 -30.89
C GLY A 204 -2.58 23.55 -32.12
N GLY A 205 -1.27 23.64 -32.04
CA GLY A 205 -0.41 24.14 -33.13
C GLY A 205 -0.47 23.31 -34.41
N ASN A 206 -0.75 22.00 -34.30
CA ASN A 206 -0.88 21.10 -35.46
C ASN A 206 -2.14 21.37 -36.27
N ASP A 207 -3.20 21.94 -35.67
CA ASP A 207 -4.39 22.35 -36.40
C ASP A 207 -4.08 23.55 -37.29
N ILE A 208 -3.24 24.47 -36.83
CA ILE A 208 -2.75 25.58 -37.65
C ILE A 208 -1.88 25.04 -38.80
N THR A 209 -0.97 24.11 -38.50
CA THR A 209 -0.11 23.48 -39.51
C THR A 209 -0.93 22.79 -40.59
N ARG A 210 -1.95 22.00 -40.18
CA ARG A 210 -2.83 21.29 -41.11
C ARG A 210 -3.63 22.27 -41.99
N ALA A 211 -4.18 23.30 -41.38
CA ALA A 211 -4.92 24.31 -42.12
C ALA A 211 -4.06 25.05 -43.15
N LEU A 212 -2.78 25.32 -42.83
CA LEU A 212 -1.81 25.86 -43.78
C LEU A 212 -1.42 24.86 -44.87
N ALA A 213 -1.25 23.58 -44.51
CA ALA A 213 -0.94 22.50 -45.44
C ALA A 213 -2.04 22.36 -46.50
N GLU A 214 -3.30 22.37 -46.06
CA GLU A 214 -4.49 22.30 -46.92
C GLU A 214 -4.59 23.53 -47.84
N GLU A 215 -4.46 24.74 -47.29
CA GLU A 215 -4.63 26.00 -48.10
C GLU A 215 -3.53 26.17 -49.15
N PHE A 216 -2.28 25.79 -48.79
CA PHE A 216 -1.15 26.00 -49.68
C PHE A 216 -0.69 24.71 -50.39
N SER A 217 -1.46 23.61 -50.27
CA SER A 217 -1.13 22.31 -50.86
C SER A 217 0.28 21.83 -50.51
N LEU A 218 0.70 22.02 -49.24
CA LEU A 218 1.99 21.63 -48.72
C LEU A 218 1.90 20.31 -47.93
N ASP A 219 3.01 19.60 -47.86
CA ASP A 219 3.15 18.54 -46.89
C ASP A 219 3.23 19.11 -45.46
N PHE A 220 2.96 18.29 -44.47
CA PHE A 220 2.91 18.72 -43.06
C PHE A 220 4.24 19.32 -42.58
N PRO A 221 5.45 18.76 -42.88
CA PRO A 221 6.73 19.36 -42.52
C PRO A 221 6.97 20.73 -43.16
N ALA A 222 6.63 20.93 -44.44
CA ALA A 222 6.78 22.23 -45.11
C ALA A 222 5.82 23.28 -44.53
N ALA A 223 4.57 22.89 -44.26
CA ALA A 223 3.59 23.75 -43.58
C ALA A 223 4.02 24.12 -42.13
N GLU A 224 4.62 23.19 -41.41
CA GLU A 224 5.17 23.45 -40.08
C GLU A 224 6.33 24.44 -40.14
N LYS A 225 7.20 24.29 -41.09
CA LYS A 225 8.28 25.26 -41.33
C LYS A 225 7.72 26.64 -41.69
N LEU A 226 6.75 26.71 -42.61
CA LEU A 226 6.06 27.96 -42.96
C LEU A 226 5.45 28.62 -41.74
N LYS A 227 4.75 27.85 -40.89
CA LYS A 227 4.15 28.33 -39.63
C LYS A 227 5.20 28.94 -38.72
N ARG A 228 6.32 28.28 -38.50
CA ARG A 228 7.36 28.75 -37.58
C ARG A 228 8.11 29.98 -38.06
N GLU A 229 8.37 30.08 -39.34
CA GLU A 229 9.20 31.15 -39.89
C GLU A 229 8.37 32.40 -40.22
N ARG A 230 7.17 32.23 -40.79
CA ARG A 230 6.42 33.31 -41.41
C ARG A 230 5.04 33.58 -40.83
N ALA A 231 4.42 32.58 -40.18
CA ALA A 231 3.06 32.74 -39.73
C ALA A 231 2.92 33.71 -38.53
N PHE A 232 1.79 34.37 -38.48
CA PHE A 232 1.38 35.25 -37.39
C PHE A 232 -0.14 35.17 -37.18
N ALA A 233 -0.61 35.44 -36.00
CA ALA A 233 -2.04 35.57 -35.72
C ALA A 233 -2.59 36.84 -36.43
N PRO A 234 -3.80 36.80 -36.99
CA PRO A 234 -4.34 37.92 -37.76
C PRO A 234 -4.29 39.25 -36.99
N THR A 235 -3.98 40.29 -37.74
CA THR A 235 -3.94 41.66 -37.20
C THR A 235 -5.28 42.37 -37.30
N GLY A 236 -6.20 41.83 -38.09
CA GLY A 236 -7.49 42.42 -38.43
C GLY A 236 -7.42 43.31 -39.67
N ASP A 237 -6.22 43.44 -40.29
CA ASP A 237 -6.02 44.14 -41.57
C ASP A 237 -5.92 43.10 -42.71
N PRO A 238 -6.93 42.98 -43.58
CA PRO A 238 -6.92 41.99 -44.66
C PRO A 238 -5.73 42.12 -45.60
N ALA A 239 -5.19 43.35 -45.80
CA ALA A 239 -4.04 43.58 -46.68
C ALA A 239 -2.75 42.95 -46.10
N ARG A 240 -2.63 42.88 -44.77
CA ARG A 240 -1.46 42.29 -44.09
C ARG A 240 -1.64 40.81 -43.84
N ASP A 241 -2.87 40.41 -43.52
CA ASP A 241 -3.19 39.05 -43.05
C ASP A 241 -3.15 38.04 -44.22
N GLY A 242 -3.66 38.41 -45.39
CA GLY A 242 -3.69 37.56 -46.57
C GLY A 242 -4.35 36.20 -46.30
N LYS A 243 -4.26 35.27 -47.25
CA LYS A 243 -4.84 33.92 -47.11
C LYS A 243 -4.33 33.15 -45.90
N GLY A 244 -3.02 33.26 -45.58
CA GLY A 244 -2.40 32.58 -44.46
C GLY A 244 -2.95 33.07 -43.12
N GLY A 245 -3.13 34.39 -42.97
CA GLY A 245 -3.74 34.98 -41.78
C GLY A 245 -5.21 34.60 -41.61
N GLU A 246 -5.98 34.55 -42.68
CA GLU A 246 -7.39 34.11 -42.66
C GLU A 246 -7.52 32.67 -42.16
N VAL A 247 -6.70 31.77 -42.70
CA VAL A 247 -6.71 30.35 -42.31
C VAL A 247 -6.33 30.17 -40.86
N ILE A 248 -5.25 30.82 -40.42
CA ILE A 248 -4.83 30.82 -39.02
C ILE A 248 -5.92 31.41 -38.11
N GLY A 249 -6.55 32.50 -38.56
CA GLY A 249 -7.63 33.17 -37.86
C GLY A 249 -8.80 32.24 -37.57
N ARG A 250 -9.24 31.42 -38.52
CA ARG A 250 -10.31 30.42 -38.32
C ARG A 250 -9.96 29.42 -37.21
N VAL A 251 -8.72 28.91 -37.19
CA VAL A 251 -8.28 27.97 -36.16
C VAL A 251 -8.23 28.65 -34.79
N LEU A 252 -7.69 29.86 -34.72
CA LEU A 252 -7.60 30.62 -33.48
C LEU A 252 -8.98 31.07 -32.94
N GLN A 253 -9.92 31.41 -33.83
CA GLN A 253 -11.32 31.71 -33.43
C GLN A 253 -11.99 30.47 -32.82
N ARG A 254 -11.78 29.27 -33.41
CA ARG A 254 -12.24 28.02 -32.80
C ARG A 254 -11.62 27.80 -31.42
N LEU A 255 -10.31 28.06 -31.28
CA LEU A 255 -9.64 27.98 -29.96
C LEU A 255 -10.26 28.97 -28.97
N CYS A 256 -10.48 30.23 -29.35
CA CYS A 256 -11.13 31.23 -28.49
C CYS A 256 -12.54 30.80 -28.07
N GLY A 257 -13.30 30.22 -29.00
CA GLY A 257 -14.63 29.68 -28.71
C GLY A 257 -14.61 28.56 -27.68
N GLU A 258 -13.64 27.64 -27.77
CA GLU A 258 -13.45 26.57 -26.77
C GLU A 258 -13.01 27.13 -25.40
N ILE A 259 -12.12 28.13 -25.39
CA ILE A 259 -11.69 28.82 -24.17
C ILE A 259 -12.91 29.47 -23.49
N MET A 260 -13.72 30.22 -24.23
CA MET A 260 -14.90 30.89 -23.67
C MET A 260 -15.94 29.88 -23.16
N ARG A 261 -16.16 28.78 -23.87
CA ARG A 261 -17.01 27.67 -23.36
C ARG A 261 -16.49 27.10 -22.05
N SER A 262 -15.16 26.95 -21.93
CA SER A 262 -14.53 26.44 -20.70
C SER A 262 -14.69 27.42 -19.54
N PHE A 263 -14.58 28.73 -19.81
CA PHE A 263 -14.80 29.76 -18.79
C PHE A 263 -16.25 29.84 -18.36
N ALA A 264 -17.19 29.72 -19.31
CA ALA A 264 -18.64 29.65 -19.00
C ALA A 264 -18.95 28.45 -18.12
N TYR A 265 -18.40 27.27 -18.47
CA TYR A 265 -18.56 26.06 -17.67
C TYR A 265 -17.93 26.23 -16.26
N PHE A 266 -16.72 26.75 -16.15
CA PHE A 266 -16.08 27.00 -14.86
C PHE A 266 -16.93 27.94 -13.99
N ARG A 267 -17.49 29.01 -14.57
CA ARG A 267 -18.36 29.95 -13.86
C ARG A 267 -19.63 29.28 -13.30
N SER A 268 -20.15 28.25 -13.96
CA SER A 268 -21.32 27.50 -13.49
C SER A 268 -21.02 26.48 -12.39
N LEU A 269 -19.75 26.17 -12.12
CA LEU A 269 -19.38 25.23 -11.07
C LEU A 269 -19.52 25.87 -9.68
N PRO A 270 -19.83 25.05 -8.64
CA PRO A 270 -19.71 25.50 -7.25
C PRO A 270 -18.29 26.03 -6.97
N GLY A 271 -18.20 27.24 -6.41
CA GLY A 271 -16.90 27.90 -6.20
C GLY A 271 -16.24 28.46 -7.46
N GLY A 272 -16.90 28.39 -8.61
CA GLY A 272 -16.46 29.02 -9.85
C GLY A 272 -16.45 30.54 -9.75
N GLY A 273 -15.99 31.21 -10.81
CA GLY A 273 -15.90 32.67 -10.86
C GLY A 273 -15.65 33.17 -12.29
N GLN A 274 -15.64 34.48 -12.42
CA GLN A 274 -15.28 35.11 -13.69
C GLN A 274 -13.76 35.17 -13.79
N VAL A 275 -13.20 34.69 -14.93
CA VAL A 275 -11.78 34.84 -15.24
C VAL A 275 -11.48 36.30 -15.52
N ASN A 276 -10.48 36.84 -14.86
CA ASN A 276 -10.07 38.25 -14.98
C ASN A 276 -8.86 38.43 -15.91
N ARG A 277 -7.98 37.44 -15.93
CA ARG A 277 -6.70 37.50 -16.66
C ARG A 277 -6.35 36.15 -17.26
N ILE A 278 -5.65 36.19 -18.38
CA ILE A 278 -5.11 35.03 -19.07
C ILE A 278 -3.59 35.10 -19.07
N VAL A 279 -2.96 33.99 -18.72
CA VAL A 279 -1.51 33.77 -18.84
C VAL A 279 -1.29 32.71 -19.91
N VAL A 280 -0.58 33.05 -20.99
CA VAL A 280 -0.36 32.14 -22.11
C VAL A 280 1.05 31.58 -22.10
N THR A 281 1.17 30.28 -22.31
CA THR A 281 2.45 29.56 -22.41
C THR A 281 2.38 28.45 -23.46
N GLY A 282 3.42 27.64 -23.58
CA GLY A 282 3.51 26.59 -24.61
C GLY A 282 4.06 27.07 -25.94
N GLY A 283 4.25 26.13 -26.86
CA GLY A 283 4.81 26.44 -28.21
C GLY A 283 3.97 27.41 -29.00
N GLY A 284 2.64 27.37 -28.85
CA GLY A 284 1.70 28.25 -29.52
C GLY A 284 1.79 29.71 -29.07
N ALA A 285 2.27 29.99 -27.85
CA ALA A 285 2.50 31.34 -27.37
C ALA A 285 3.56 32.11 -28.16
N ARG A 286 4.39 31.40 -28.94
CA ARG A 286 5.43 31.97 -29.82
C ARG A 286 4.91 32.44 -31.17
N LEU A 287 3.65 32.10 -31.51
CA LEU A 287 3.08 32.60 -32.76
C LEU A 287 3.03 34.13 -32.69
N LYS A 288 3.63 34.78 -33.66
CA LYS A 288 3.66 36.24 -33.74
C LYS A 288 2.23 36.79 -33.64
N ASN A 289 2.04 37.89 -32.94
CA ASN A 289 0.76 38.58 -32.77
C ASN A 289 -0.32 37.77 -32.00
N ILE A 290 0.00 36.60 -31.39
CA ILE A 290 -0.99 35.78 -30.70
C ILE A 290 -1.58 36.49 -29.45
N VAL A 291 -0.76 37.21 -28.69
CA VAL A 291 -1.20 37.90 -27.46
C VAL A 291 -2.19 39.03 -27.74
N PRO A 292 -1.89 39.98 -28.67
CA PRO A 292 -2.85 40.98 -29.11
C PRO A 292 -4.13 40.36 -29.68
N PHE A 293 -4.00 39.32 -30.53
CA PHE A 293 -5.15 38.62 -31.08
C PHE A 293 -6.07 38.05 -29.98
N LEU A 294 -5.51 37.29 -29.05
CA LEU A 294 -6.30 36.71 -27.93
C LEU A 294 -6.92 37.79 -27.05
N ARG A 295 -6.18 38.88 -26.79
CA ARG A 295 -6.72 40.01 -26.01
C ARG A 295 -7.94 40.64 -26.68
N ASN A 296 -7.87 40.85 -27.99
CA ASN A 296 -8.97 41.43 -28.77
C ASN A 296 -10.17 40.48 -28.87
N GLN A 297 -9.92 39.18 -29.13
CA GLN A 297 -11.00 38.19 -29.28
C GLN A 297 -11.70 37.81 -27.98
N LEU A 298 -10.96 37.76 -26.88
CA LEU A 298 -11.50 37.33 -25.58
C LEU A 298 -11.92 38.53 -24.70
N GLY A 299 -11.51 39.75 -25.03
CA GLY A 299 -11.81 40.94 -24.25
C GLY A 299 -11.19 40.95 -22.86
N MET A 300 -10.06 40.27 -22.69
CA MET A 300 -9.39 40.08 -21.39
C MET A 300 -7.91 40.46 -21.45
N ASP A 301 -7.31 40.77 -20.28
CA ASP A 301 -5.84 40.95 -20.21
C ASP A 301 -5.13 39.61 -20.44
N VAL A 302 -4.27 39.58 -21.47
CA VAL A 302 -3.50 38.40 -21.84
C VAL A 302 -2.01 38.72 -21.72
N ARG A 303 -1.28 37.90 -20.98
CA ARG A 303 0.16 38.07 -20.73
C ARG A 303 0.95 36.79 -20.96
N VAL A 304 2.22 36.92 -21.28
CA VAL A 304 3.20 35.83 -21.27
C VAL A 304 4.02 35.97 -19.97
N PRO A 305 4.16 34.91 -19.17
CA PRO A 305 4.86 35.00 -17.88
C PRO A 305 6.39 34.98 -18.05
N GLU A 306 7.11 35.57 -17.11
CA GLU A 306 8.57 35.53 -17.02
C GLU A 306 9.03 34.20 -16.41
N LEU A 307 9.11 33.16 -17.22
CA LEU A 307 9.32 31.77 -16.76
C LEU A 307 10.72 31.48 -16.20
N LEU A 308 11.70 32.32 -16.49
CA LEU A 308 13.07 32.17 -15.97
C LEU A 308 13.34 33.00 -14.71
N LYS A 309 12.33 33.71 -14.18
CA LYS A 309 12.46 34.48 -12.94
C LYS A 309 12.77 33.56 -11.77
N GLY A 310 13.83 33.87 -11.01
CA GLY A 310 14.27 33.03 -9.89
C GLY A 310 14.97 31.72 -10.27
N LEU A 311 15.24 31.51 -11.56
CA LEU A 311 15.95 30.34 -12.09
C LEU A 311 17.33 30.75 -12.63
N THR A 312 18.38 30.26 -12.00
CA THR A 312 19.75 30.41 -12.53
C THR A 312 19.97 29.37 -13.63
N VAL A 313 20.26 29.83 -14.85
CA VAL A 313 20.51 28.95 -16.00
C VAL A 313 22.00 28.58 -16.06
N GLY A 314 22.32 27.30 -15.85
CA GLY A 314 23.68 26.79 -15.95
C GLY A 314 24.16 26.61 -17.39
N PRO A 315 25.48 26.43 -17.63
CA PRO A 315 26.05 26.30 -18.96
C PRO A 315 25.47 25.16 -19.82
N GLY A 316 24.97 24.09 -19.15
CA GLY A 316 24.34 22.96 -19.84
C GLY A 316 22.86 23.16 -20.16
N ALA A 317 22.30 24.34 -19.91
CA ALA A 317 20.87 24.62 -20.03
C ALA A 317 20.56 25.89 -20.87
N GLU A 318 21.55 26.48 -21.53
CA GLU A 318 21.40 27.73 -22.31
C GLU A 318 20.31 27.65 -23.38
N GLU A 319 20.04 26.46 -23.89
CA GLU A 319 19.02 26.22 -24.93
C GLU A 319 17.62 26.68 -24.50
N ILE A 320 17.30 26.65 -23.16
CA ILE A 320 16.00 27.07 -22.65
C ILE A 320 15.69 28.55 -22.94
N LYS A 321 16.71 29.40 -23.01
CA LYS A 321 16.55 30.85 -23.27
C LYS A 321 15.91 31.15 -24.62
N LYS A 322 16.00 30.20 -25.57
CA LYS A 322 15.42 30.36 -26.92
C LYS A 322 13.90 30.24 -26.92
N ALA A 323 13.34 29.43 -26.03
CA ALA A 323 11.91 29.14 -25.99
C ALA A 323 11.47 28.69 -24.59
N PRO A 324 11.55 29.53 -23.57
CA PRO A 324 11.22 29.17 -22.21
C PRO A 324 9.75 28.76 -22.05
N GLU A 325 8.85 29.27 -22.88
CA GLU A 325 7.41 28.97 -22.85
C GLU A 325 7.11 27.49 -23.10
N GLN A 326 7.99 26.81 -23.81
CA GLN A 326 7.87 25.39 -24.11
C GLN A 326 8.29 24.48 -22.95
N ALA A 327 8.97 25.02 -21.95
CA ALA A 327 9.59 24.24 -20.87
C ALA A 327 8.74 24.17 -19.59
N CYS A 328 7.56 24.80 -19.53
CA CYS A 328 6.77 24.91 -18.32
C CYS A 328 6.49 23.56 -17.64
N ALA A 329 6.07 22.55 -18.40
CA ALA A 329 5.75 21.23 -17.87
C ALA A 329 6.98 20.54 -17.30
N VAL A 330 8.10 20.50 -18.04
CA VAL A 330 9.33 19.84 -17.58
C VAL A 330 9.97 20.56 -16.40
N LEU A 331 9.86 21.89 -16.32
CA LEU A 331 10.32 22.69 -15.18
C LEU A 331 9.45 22.43 -13.93
N GLY A 332 8.13 22.32 -14.10
CA GLY A 332 7.22 21.98 -13.00
C GLY A 332 7.43 20.57 -12.45
N MET A 333 7.67 19.59 -13.33
CA MET A 333 8.10 18.26 -12.92
C MET A 333 9.45 18.30 -12.17
N ALA A 334 10.35 19.18 -12.58
CA ALA A 334 11.63 19.36 -11.92
C ALA A 334 11.48 19.99 -10.53
N LEU A 335 10.59 20.95 -10.37
CA LEU A 335 10.27 21.56 -9.08
C LEU A 335 9.87 20.50 -8.05
N ARG A 336 9.01 19.55 -8.42
CA ARG A 336 8.56 18.45 -7.53
C ARG A 336 9.69 17.55 -7.01
N CYS A 337 10.82 17.53 -7.68
CA CYS A 337 11.96 16.72 -7.24
C CYS A 337 12.90 17.45 -6.27
N VAL A 338 12.84 18.77 -6.24
CA VAL A 338 13.73 19.60 -5.42
C VAL A 338 13.01 20.27 -4.27
N GLU A 339 11.70 20.43 -4.39
CA GLU A 339 10.85 21.05 -3.37
C GLU A 339 9.41 20.54 -3.46
N ARG A 340 8.62 20.74 -2.40
CA ARG A 340 7.19 20.47 -2.41
C ARG A 340 6.48 21.43 -3.37
N ALA A 341 5.84 20.88 -4.38
CA ALA A 341 5.09 21.66 -5.36
C ALA A 341 3.65 21.93 -4.89
N PRO A 342 3.00 22.98 -5.41
CA PRO A 342 1.59 23.25 -5.11
C PRO A 342 0.66 22.07 -5.39
N LEU A 343 0.89 21.34 -6.49
CA LEU A 343 0.14 20.15 -6.87
C LEU A 343 1.08 18.95 -7.02
N GLU A 344 0.75 17.85 -6.35
CA GLU A 344 1.60 16.65 -6.23
C GLU A 344 0.86 15.36 -6.60
N ILE A 345 0.15 15.36 -7.72
CA ILE A 345 -0.51 14.15 -8.25
C ILE A 345 0.53 13.18 -8.83
N ASN A 346 0.41 11.90 -8.51
CA ASN A 346 1.27 10.84 -9.03
C ASN A 346 0.46 9.67 -9.56
N LEU A 347 0.40 9.53 -10.88
CA LEU A 347 -0.37 8.51 -11.57
C LEU A 347 0.45 7.27 -11.94
N ILE A 348 1.48 6.95 -11.15
CA ILE A 348 2.24 5.72 -11.37
C ILE A 348 1.39 4.49 -10.99
N PRO A 349 1.20 3.50 -11.88
CA PRO A 349 0.42 2.32 -11.55
C PRO A 349 0.99 1.54 -10.36
N PRO A 350 0.15 1.10 -9.40
CA PRO A 350 0.62 0.40 -8.18
C PRO A 350 1.49 -0.83 -8.47
N ARG A 351 1.18 -1.57 -9.54
CA ARG A 351 1.97 -2.73 -9.97
C ARG A 351 3.43 -2.39 -10.34
N ILE A 352 3.66 -1.19 -10.89
CA ILE A 352 5.01 -0.74 -11.26
C ILE A 352 5.80 -0.38 -10.00
N VAL A 353 5.15 0.27 -9.04
CA VAL A 353 5.73 0.56 -7.73
C VAL A 353 6.07 -0.75 -7.01
N ALA A 354 5.16 -1.72 -7.01
CA ALA A 354 5.38 -3.04 -6.42
C ALA A 354 6.57 -3.76 -7.07
N ALA A 355 6.63 -3.79 -8.42
CA ALA A 355 7.73 -4.40 -9.16
C ALA A 355 9.08 -3.71 -8.89
N ALA A 356 9.09 -2.38 -8.75
CA ALA A 356 10.30 -1.63 -8.42
C ALA A 356 10.77 -1.94 -7.00
N ARG A 357 9.86 -2.00 -6.01
CA ARG A 357 10.17 -2.40 -4.63
C ARG A 357 10.71 -3.83 -4.56
N GLN A 358 10.10 -4.77 -5.28
CA GLN A 358 10.58 -6.14 -5.34
C GLN A 358 12.03 -6.22 -5.87
N LYS A 359 12.37 -5.46 -6.92
CA LYS A 359 13.74 -5.40 -7.43
C LYS A 359 14.73 -4.81 -6.43
N GLU A 360 14.36 -3.75 -5.72
CA GLU A 360 15.17 -3.18 -4.65
C GLU A 360 15.35 -4.18 -3.50
N GLN A 361 14.29 -4.87 -3.09
CA GLN A 361 14.32 -5.90 -2.05
C GLN A 361 15.11 -7.14 -2.46
N ALA A 362 15.12 -7.52 -3.74
CA ALA A 362 15.85 -8.69 -4.24
C ALA A 362 17.37 -8.61 -3.92
N VAL A 363 17.93 -7.41 -3.92
CA VAL A 363 19.33 -7.19 -3.54
C VAL A 363 19.54 -7.52 -2.05
N TYR A 364 18.63 -7.08 -1.18
CA TYR A 364 18.71 -7.38 0.26
C TYR A 364 18.49 -8.87 0.53
N TRP A 365 17.54 -9.51 -0.21
CA TRP A 365 17.36 -10.96 -0.14
C TRP A 365 18.60 -11.72 -0.56
N ALA A 366 19.28 -11.29 -1.64
CA ALA A 366 20.53 -11.91 -2.08
C ALA A 366 21.63 -11.82 -1.01
N PHE A 367 21.79 -10.65 -0.37
CA PHE A 367 22.73 -10.49 0.75
C PHE A 367 22.32 -11.33 1.97
N SER A 368 21.03 -11.42 2.28
CA SER A 368 20.53 -12.23 3.39
C SER A 368 20.79 -13.72 3.15
N ILE A 369 20.56 -14.21 1.94
CA ILE A 369 20.86 -15.60 1.55
C ILE A 369 22.38 -15.85 1.62
N LEU A 370 23.19 -14.92 1.12
CA LEU A 370 24.66 -15.04 1.21
C LEU A 370 25.14 -15.09 2.66
N ALA A 371 24.61 -14.22 3.52
CA ALA A 371 24.95 -14.22 4.95
C ALA A 371 24.54 -15.52 5.64
N LEU A 372 23.36 -16.07 5.27
CA LEU A 372 22.87 -17.35 5.78
C LEU A 372 23.79 -18.50 5.34
N VAL A 373 24.19 -18.54 4.06
CA VAL A 373 25.14 -19.54 3.54
C VAL A 373 26.48 -19.43 4.25
N LEU A 374 27.02 -18.24 4.44
CA LEU A 374 28.27 -18.01 5.19
C LEU A 374 28.15 -18.45 6.65
N SER A 375 27.00 -18.21 7.28
CA SER A 375 26.71 -18.69 8.64
C SER A 375 26.73 -20.22 8.70
N PHE A 376 26.08 -20.92 7.76
CA PHE A 376 26.12 -22.37 7.68
C PHE A 376 27.55 -22.89 7.44
N LEU A 377 28.29 -22.27 6.53
CA LEU A 377 29.67 -22.64 6.26
C LEU A 377 30.59 -22.46 7.51
N SER A 378 30.31 -21.51 8.40
CA SER A 378 31.04 -21.31 9.63
C SER A 378 30.76 -22.38 10.70
N VAL A 379 29.58 -23.00 10.67
CA VAL A 379 29.21 -24.08 11.61
C VAL A 379 29.95 -25.39 11.30
N ILE A 380 30.26 -25.67 10.02
CA ILE A 380 30.94 -26.89 9.60
C ILE A 380 32.32 -27.07 10.29
N PRO A 381 33.23 -26.08 10.28
CA PRO A 381 34.52 -26.21 10.99
C PRO A 381 34.37 -26.26 12.50
N ALA A 382 33.36 -25.56 13.07
CA ALA A 382 33.07 -25.62 14.49
C ALA A 382 32.66 -27.03 14.93
N ALA A 383 31.72 -27.65 14.22
CA ALA A 383 31.30 -29.02 14.48
C ALA A 383 32.43 -30.05 14.24
N ALA A 384 33.26 -29.82 13.24
CA ALA A 384 34.45 -30.68 13.00
C ALA A 384 35.49 -30.60 14.13
N ASN A 385 35.69 -29.42 14.70
CA ASN A 385 36.58 -29.23 15.86
C ASN A 385 36.01 -29.86 17.13
N GLU A 386 34.72 -29.72 17.40
CA GLU A 386 34.08 -30.40 18.53
C GLU A 386 34.19 -31.92 18.42
N ASN A 387 33.96 -32.48 17.22
CA ASN A 387 34.15 -33.90 16.99
C ASN A 387 35.58 -34.39 17.19
N LYS A 388 36.61 -33.57 16.87
CA LYS A 388 38.00 -33.88 17.16
C LYS A 388 38.28 -33.88 18.67
N LEU A 389 37.75 -32.89 19.39
CA LEU A 389 37.90 -32.80 20.84
C LEU A 389 37.20 -33.96 21.57
N VAL A 390 36.01 -34.34 21.13
CA VAL A 390 35.30 -35.50 21.68
C VAL A 390 36.04 -36.78 21.43
N LYS A 391 36.59 -37.01 20.22
CA LYS A 391 37.40 -38.19 19.89
C LYS A 391 38.68 -38.23 20.74
N ALA A 392 39.38 -37.10 20.92
CA ALA A 392 40.55 -37.03 21.78
C ALA A 392 40.24 -37.36 23.25
N ARG A 393 39.09 -36.86 23.76
CA ARG A 393 38.63 -37.20 25.12
C ARG A 393 38.29 -38.69 25.28
N ILE A 394 37.64 -39.28 24.28
CA ILE A 394 37.29 -40.71 24.29
C ILE A 394 38.60 -41.54 24.30
N GLU A 395 39.61 -41.17 23.53
CA GLU A 395 40.88 -41.89 23.49
C GLU A 395 41.65 -41.77 24.80
N LEU A 396 41.65 -40.55 25.40
CA LEU A 396 42.22 -40.34 26.73
C LEU A 396 41.54 -41.20 27.81
N LEU A 397 40.19 -41.24 27.79
CA LEU A 397 39.41 -42.08 28.70
C LEU A 397 39.72 -43.58 28.49
N LYS A 398 39.85 -44.04 27.25
CA LYS A 398 40.26 -45.41 26.96
C LYS A 398 41.67 -45.72 27.48
N GLN A 399 42.63 -44.78 27.34
CA GLN A 399 43.98 -44.94 27.89
C GLN A 399 43.93 -45.02 29.40
N THR A 400 43.14 -44.18 30.06
CA THR A 400 42.98 -44.19 31.54
C THR A 400 42.37 -45.51 32.02
N ILE A 401 41.33 -46.01 31.34
CA ILE A 401 40.71 -47.31 31.64
C ILE A 401 41.71 -48.44 31.45
N ARG A 402 42.54 -48.42 30.40
CA ARG A 402 43.58 -49.43 30.14
C ARG A 402 44.66 -49.40 31.23
N ALA A 403 44.97 -48.24 31.78
CA ALA A 403 45.97 -48.09 32.82
C ALA A 403 45.48 -48.56 34.22
N TYR A 404 44.19 -48.44 34.51
CA TYR A 404 43.61 -48.76 35.80
C TYR A 404 42.98 -50.18 35.89
N ASP A 405 42.56 -50.78 34.78
CA ASP A 405 41.93 -52.12 34.76
C ASP A 405 42.28 -52.88 33.47
N PRO A 406 43.48 -53.48 33.38
CA PRO A 406 43.91 -54.26 32.22
C PRO A 406 43.12 -55.55 32.01
N GLU A 407 42.49 -56.11 33.06
CA GLU A 407 41.66 -57.32 32.94
C GLU A 407 40.28 -57.00 32.25
N LEU A 408 39.72 -55.83 32.52
CA LEU A 408 38.46 -55.41 31.88
C LEU A 408 38.59 -55.25 30.36
N VAL A 409 39.72 -54.76 29.89
CA VAL A 409 40.02 -54.62 28.45
C VAL A 409 40.20 -55.95 27.75
N GLN A 410 40.79 -56.93 28.44
CA GLN A 410 41.00 -58.27 27.89
C GLN A 410 39.64 -59.04 27.80
N ARG A 411 38.73 -58.83 28.77
CA ARG A 411 37.38 -59.40 28.76
C ARG A 411 36.48 -58.82 27.67
N ILE A 412 36.56 -57.50 27.42
CA ILE A 412 35.82 -56.85 26.32
C ILE A 412 36.28 -57.38 24.95
N ARG A 413 37.55 -57.71 24.78
CA ARG A 413 38.09 -58.29 23.54
C ARG A 413 37.62 -59.73 23.29
N VAL A 414 37.24 -60.47 24.33
CA VAL A 414 36.86 -61.87 24.22
C VAL A 414 35.32 -62.07 24.12
N GLY A 415 34.54 -60.97 24.14
CA GLY A 415 33.07 -61.05 23.94
C GLY A 415 32.30 -61.67 25.11
N SER A 416 32.91 -61.80 26.27
CA SER A 416 32.21 -62.33 27.48
C SER A 416 31.41 -61.22 28.14
N PRO A 417 30.17 -61.42 28.57
CA PRO A 417 29.38 -60.42 29.26
C PRO A 417 30.05 -60.05 30.57
N PRO A 418 30.09 -58.74 30.95
CA PRO A 418 30.68 -58.32 32.22
C PRO A 418 29.84 -58.89 33.39
N PRO A 419 30.50 -59.19 34.53
CA PRO A 419 29.78 -59.68 35.72
C PRO A 419 28.77 -58.63 36.21
N SER A 420 27.63 -59.07 36.72
CA SER A 420 26.47 -58.27 37.16
C SER A 420 26.73 -57.19 38.26
N SER A 421 27.97 -57.05 38.66
CA SER A 421 28.47 -56.08 39.67
C SER A 421 29.54 -55.14 39.15
N SER A 422 29.74 -55.02 37.81
CA SER A 422 30.81 -54.16 37.26
C SER A 422 30.52 -52.69 37.55
N LEU A 423 31.61 -51.93 37.75
CA LEU A 423 31.54 -50.47 37.89
C LEU A 423 30.76 -49.79 36.74
N VAL A 424 30.76 -50.39 35.55
CA VAL A 424 30.04 -49.95 34.36
C VAL A 424 28.54 -50.09 34.55
N ASP A 425 28.06 -51.20 35.13
CA ASP A 425 26.66 -51.42 35.42
C ASP A 425 26.14 -50.48 36.50
N GLN A 426 26.98 -50.22 37.52
CA GLN A 426 26.64 -49.22 38.55
C GLN A 426 26.62 -47.79 37.95
N LEU A 427 27.50 -47.46 37.05
CA LEU A 427 27.52 -46.16 36.35
C LEU A 427 26.30 -46.01 35.46
N ASN A 428 25.91 -47.05 34.70
CA ASN A 428 24.73 -47.04 33.84
C ASN A 428 23.44 -46.94 34.65
N ARG A 429 23.32 -47.64 35.80
CA ARG A 429 22.20 -47.50 36.72
C ARG A 429 22.09 -46.09 37.29
N ARG A 430 23.23 -45.48 37.70
CA ARG A 430 23.28 -44.11 38.20
C ARG A 430 22.95 -43.10 37.14
N LYS A 431 23.41 -43.30 35.88
CA LYS A 431 23.08 -42.44 34.73
C LYS A 431 21.60 -42.50 34.37
N GLY A 432 20.99 -43.70 34.41
CA GLY A 432 19.53 -43.86 34.25
C GLY A 432 18.72 -43.17 35.33
N GLN A 433 19.20 -43.26 36.61
CA GLN A 433 18.55 -42.55 37.73
C GLN A 433 18.64 -41.03 37.60
N LEU A 434 19.80 -40.52 37.17
CA LEU A 434 20.00 -39.09 36.88
C LEU A 434 19.09 -38.59 35.80
N GLN A 435 18.97 -39.32 34.71
CA GLN A 435 18.08 -38.96 33.58
C GLN A 435 16.59 -38.99 33.98
N THR A 436 16.20 -39.91 34.86
CA THR A 436 14.85 -39.95 35.42
C THR A 436 14.57 -38.74 36.31
N LEU A 437 15.54 -38.37 37.17
CA LEU A 437 15.45 -37.18 38.01
C LEU A 437 15.40 -35.89 37.21
N GLU A 438 16.24 -35.75 36.18
CA GLU A 438 16.22 -34.60 35.25
C GLU A 438 14.85 -34.47 34.56
N ASN A 439 14.26 -35.59 34.10
CA ASN A 439 12.92 -35.59 33.52
C ASN A 439 11.84 -35.16 34.51
N GLN A 440 11.95 -35.59 35.79
CA GLN A 440 11.03 -35.16 36.84
C GLN A 440 11.17 -33.68 37.18
N VAL A 441 12.40 -33.15 37.30
CA VAL A 441 12.67 -31.73 37.51
C VAL A 441 12.15 -30.87 36.36
N ASN A 442 12.39 -31.29 35.14
CA ASN A 442 11.88 -30.61 33.94
C ASN A 442 10.35 -30.64 33.88
N GLY A 443 9.72 -31.72 34.35
CA GLY A 443 8.26 -31.82 34.50
C GLY A 443 7.69 -30.83 35.50
N LEU A 444 8.33 -30.73 36.67
CA LEU A 444 7.93 -29.81 37.75
C LEU A 444 8.16 -28.34 37.34
N ASP A 445 9.26 -28.05 36.67
CA ASP A 445 9.54 -26.69 36.19
C ASP A 445 8.56 -26.27 35.08
N ARG A 446 8.14 -27.19 34.20
CA ARG A 446 7.06 -26.97 33.26
C ARG A 446 5.72 -26.65 33.93
N ALA A 447 5.35 -27.42 34.94
CA ALA A 447 4.12 -27.19 35.69
C ALA A 447 4.13 -25.84 36.47
N ARG A 448 5.31 -25.45 37.02
CA ARG A 448 5.51 -24.16 37.68
C ARG A 448 5.37 -22.97 36.69
N ARG A 449 5.96 -23.10 35.51
CA ARG A 449 5.85 -22.05 34.46
C ARG A 449 4.42 -21.91 33.93
N GLN A 450 3.68 -23.01 33.82
CA GLN A 450 2.26 -22.96 33.44
C GLN A 450 1.40 -22.22 34.46
N ARG A 451 1.60 -22.48 35.78
CA ARG A 451 0.88 -21.77 36.84
C ARG A 451 1.14 -20.27 36.83
N ARG A 452 2.40 -19.87 36.67
CA ARG A 452 2.79 -18.46 36.64
C ARG A 452 2.19 -17.73 35.43
N PHE A 453 2.13 -18.38 34.29
CA PHE A 453 1.52 -17.87 33.07
C PHE A 453 0.06 -17.45 33.28
N TRP A 454 -0.76 -18.33 33.88
CA TRP A 454 -2.18 -18.03 34.12
C TRP A 454 -2.39 -16.89 35.11
N LEU A 455 -1.57 -16.78 36.13
CA LEU A 455 -1.63 -15.68 37.09
C LEU A 455 -1.29 -14.34 36.45
N GLU A 456 -0.34 -14.31 35.55
CA GLU A 456 0.05 -13.10 34.80
C GLU A 456 -1.07 -12.67 33.86
N GLU A 457 -1.75 -13.59 33.20
CA GLU A 457 -2.88 -13.30 32.31
C GLU A 457 -4.12 -12.77 33.07
N LEU A 458 -4.46 -13.36 34.20
CA LEU A 458 -5.56 -12.88 35.03
C LEU A 458 -5.26 -11.50 35.63
N SER A 459 -4.00 -11.23 36.02
CA SER A 459 -3.58 -9.90 36.46
C SER A 459 -3.78 -8.87 35.35
N LEU A 460 -3.46 -9.21 34.12
CA LEU A 460 -3.58 -8.32 32.95
C LEU A 460 -5.04 -7.94 32.64
N LEU A 461 -5.96 -8.91 32.77
CA LEU A 461 -7.39 -8.66 32.63
C LEU A 461 -7.92 -7.73 33.74
N ASN A 462 -7.37 -7.88 34.95
CA ASN A 462 -7.75 -7.04 36.08
C ASN A 462 -7.15 -5.62 35.98
N ASP A 463 -5.90 -5.51 35.56
CA ASP A 463 -5.18 -4.22 35.41
C ASP A 463 -5.77 -3.33 34.32
N ALA A 464 -6.46 -3.92 33.33
CA ALA A 464 -7.13 -3.19 32.24
C ALA A 464 -8.51 -2.63 32.66
N ARG A 465 -8.95 -2.83 33.90
CA ARG A 465 -10.23 -2.27 34.38
C ARG A 465 -10.17 -0.74 34.42
N PRO A 466 -11.20 -0.03 33.91
CA PRO A 466 -11.30 1.41 34.06
C PRO A 466 -11.28 1.84 35.53
N ALA A 467 -10.64 2.97 35.79
CA ALA A 467 -10.55 3.53 37.16
C ALA A 467 -11.92 4.04 37.69
N THR A 468 -12.85 4.31 36.79
CA THR A 468 -14.20 4.81 37.11
C THR A 468 -15.23 3.93 36.41
N GLY A 469 -16.22 3.44 37.14
CA GLY A 469 -17.29 2.59 36.64
C GLY A 469 -17.10 1.10 37.01
N GLY A 470 -18.21 0.40 37.21
CA GLY A 470 -18.24 -1.02 37.61
C GLY A 470 -18.15 -1.94 36.38
N ILE A 471 -17.18 -2.84 36.40
CA ILE A 471 -17.09 -3.97 35.47
C ILE A 471 -16.78 -5.24 36.28
N TRP A 472 -17.54 -6.30 36.07
CA TRP A 472 -17.42 -7.57 36.81
C TRP A 472 -17.29 -8.73 35.82
N PHE A 473 -16.39 -9.66 36.12
CA PHE A 473 -16.25 -10.89 35.35
C PHE A 473 -17.06 -12.00 35.95
N SER A 474 -17.90 -12.65 35.18
CA SER A 474 -18.69 -13.82 35.62
C SER A 474 -17.99 -15.13 35.31
N SER A 475 -17.30 -15.20 34.17
CA SER A 475 -16.48 -16.36 33.82
C SER A 475 -15.29 -15.97 32.95
N VAL A 476 -14.22 -16.76 33.06
CA VAL A 476 -13.05 -16.71 32.18
C VAL A 476 -12.75 -18.13 31.72
N GLU A 477 -12.95 -18.42 30.45
CA GLU A 477 -12.74 -19.74 29.86
C GLU A 477 -11.57 -19.69 28.87
N THR A 478 -10.73 -20.72 28.93
CA THR A 478 -9.63 -20.86 27.96
C THR A 478 -10.15 -21.41 26.65
N MET A 479 -9.59 -20.96 25.55
CA MET A 479 -9.94 -21.42 24.21
C MET A 479 -8.71 -21.70 23.37
N VAL A 480 -8.86 -22.60 22.39
CA VAL A 480 -7.94 -22.77 21.29
C VAL A 480 -8.57 -22.06 20.08
N ALA A 481 -8.03 -20.89 19.70
CA ALA A 481 -8.44 -20.22 18.49
C ALA A 481 -7.71 -20.87 17.30
N GLU A 482 -8.45 -21.25 16.25
CA GLU A 482 -7.84 -21.67 14.98
C GLU A 482 -7.09 -20.47 14.37
N GLU A 483 -5.80 -20.66 14.07
CA GLU A 483 -5.04 -19.68 13.29
C GLU A 483 -5.71 -19.53 11.93
N GLN A 484 -6.20 -18.35 11.60
CA GLN A 484 -6.68 -18.04 10.25
C GLN A 484 -5.51 -18.14 9.28
N LYS A 485 -5.42 -19.24 8.55
CA LYS A 485 -4.58 -19.31 7.34
C LYS A 485 -5.10 -18.27 6.35
N PRO A 486 -4.23 -17.46 5.70
CA PRO A 486 -4.68 -16.55 4.65
C PRO A 486 -5.33 -17.37 3.54
N GLN A 487 -6.60 -17.08 3.25
CA GLN A 487 -7.35 -17.69 2.15
C GLN A 487 -6.67 -17.34 0.83
N GLY A 488 -6.00 -18.34 0.25
CA GLY A 488 -5.64 -18.35 -1.16
C GLY A 488 -6.90 -18.55 -1.99
N GLY A 489 -7.08 -17.71 -3.01
CA GLY A 489 -8.26 -17.69 -3.87
C GLY A 489 -8.56 -19.04 -4.52
N GLY A 490 -9.79 -19.49 -4.33
CA GLY A 490 -10.42 -20.57 -5.08
C GLY A 490 -11.49 -20.00 -6.00
N ALA A 491 -11.45 -20.42 -7.25
CA ALA A 491 -12.35 -20.05 -8.33
C ALA A 491 -13.82 -20.47 -8.08
N PRO A 492 -14.81 -19.81 -8.70
CA PRO A 492 -16.22 -20.09 -8.48
C PRO A 492 -16.69 -21.33 -9.25
N ALA A 493 -17.38 -22.22 -8.55
CA ALA A 493 -18.17 -23.28 -9.17
C ALA A 493 -19.61 -22.84 -9.37
N ALA A 494 -20.17 -23.18 -10.52
CA ALA A 494 -21.49 -22.82 -11.03
C ALA A 494 -22.64 -23.55 -10.29
N PRO A 495 -23.91 -23.07 -10.43
CA PRO A 495 -25.03 -23.49 -9.63
C PRO A 495 -25.85 -24.63 -10.29
N GLY A 496 -26.44 -25.47 -9.48
CA GLY A 496 -27.43 -26.42 -9.98
C GLY A 496 -28.05 -27.30 -8.90
N GLY A 497 -29.36 -27.15 -8.69
CA GLY A 497 -30.22 -28.25 -8.25
C GLY A 497 -30.82 -28.17 -6.84
N ARG A 498 -32.01 -27.63 -6.72
CA ARG A 498 -33.07 -27.98 -5.75
C ARG A 498 -33.63 -29.37 -6.10
N PRO A 499 -34.53 -30.08 -5.32
CA PRO A 499 -35.32 -29.68 -4.16
C PRO A 499 -35.73 -30.77 -3.12
N LEU A 500 -36.58 -30.37 -2.19
CA LEU A 500 -37.72 -31.04 -1.51
C LEU A 500 -37.47 -31.78 -0.19
N ALA A 501 -37.95 -31.19 0.87
CA ALA A 501 -39.18 -31.47 1.64
C ALA A 501 -39.21 -32.68 2.61
N GLY A 502 -39.52 -32.40 3.85
CA GLY A 502 -40.44 -33.25 4.63
C GLY A 502 -40.00 -33.57 6.07
N GLY A 503 -40.79 -33.07 7.04
CA GLY A 503 -41.10 -33.80 8.24
C GLY A 503 -40.40 -33.41 9.54
N GLY A 504 -41.08 -32.64 10.40
CA GLY A 504 -40.83 -32.58 11.87
C GLY A 504 -41.60 -33.72 12.58
N PRO A 505 -41.87 -33.60 13.88
CA PRO A 505 -40.99 -33.39 15.00
C PRO A 505 -41.11 -34.51 16.06
N SER A 506 -40.19 -34.65 16.98
CA SER A 506 -40.54 -35.16 18.32
C SER A 506 -39.46 -34.91 19.38
N ALA A 507 -39.95 -34.62 20.57
CA ALA A 507 -39.26 -34.27 21.78
C ALA A 507 -38.52 -35.45 22.42
N GLN A 508 -37.48 -35.22 23.17
CA GLN A 508 -37.36 -35.48 24.64
C GLN A 508 -35.90 -35.56 25.10
N ALA A 509 -35.69 -34.82 26.18
CA ALA A 509 -34.93 -35.18 27.38
C ALA A 509 -33.42 -35.48 27.30
N GLY A 510 -32.65 -34.60 27.91
CA GLY A 510 -31.81 -34.83 29.09
C GLY A 510 -30.52 -35.66 28.85
N GLY A 511 -29.40 -35.07 29.18
CA GLY A 511 -28.19 -35.84 29.45
C GLY A 511 -26.92 -35.07 29.09
N PHE A 512 -26.15 -34.74 30.07
CA PHE A 512 -24.79 -34.22 29.91
C PHE A 512 -23.95 -35.14 29.03
N PRO A 513 -23.19 -34.68 28.07
CA PRO A 513 -22.17 -35.51 27.46
C PRO A 513 -20.82 -35.26 28.12
N GLY A 514 -20.31 -36.36 28.68
CA GLY A 514 -18.91 -36.50 29.02
C GLY A 514 -18.01 -36.42 27.81
N ILE A 515 -16.78 -36.06 28.08
CA ILE A 515 -15.67 -36.01 27.15
C ILE A 515 -15.44 -37.41 26.56
N GLU A 516 -15.85 -37.64 25.32
CA GLU A 516 -15.39 -38.78 24.52
C GLU A 516 -14.47 -38.32 23.41
N SER A 517 -13.23 -38.78 23.52
CA SER A 517 -12.22 -38.72 22.49
C SER A 517 -12.64 -39.58 21.29
N LYS A 518 -12.97 -38.98 20.16
CA LYS A 518 -13.08 -39.70 18.90
C LYS A 518 -11.75 -39.71 18.17
N LEU A 519 -11.07 -40.83 18.25
CA LEU A 519 -10.10 -41.27 17.24
C LEU A 519 -10.87 -41.59 15.95
N ALA A 520 -10.52 -40.97 14.83
CA ALA A 520 -10.94 -41.37 13.50
C ALA A 520 -9.91 -42.34 12.90
N PRO A 521 -10.35 -43.42 12.27
CA PRO A 521 -9.44 -44.36 11.64
C PRO A 521 -8.99 -43.89 10.25
N ALA A 522 -7.74 -44.25 9.91
CA ALA A 522 -7.15 -44.00 8.63
C ALA A 522 -7.85 -44.80 7.51
N PRO A 523 -7.98 -44.33 6.28
CA PRO A 523 -8.45 -45.13 5.17
C PRO A 523 -7.32 -45.98 4.60
N ALA A 524 -7.64 -47.27 4.47
CA ALA A 524 -6.86 -48.27 3.77
C ALA A 524 -6.88 -48.07 2.27
N GLY A 525 -5.79 -48.46 1.68
CA GLY A 525 -5.44 -48.26 0.28
C GLY A 525 -6.14 -49.17 -0.73
N GLY A 526 -5.68 -49.13 -1.91
CA GLY A 526 -5.90 -49.97 -3.08
C GLY A 526 -5.52 -49.14 -4.30
N GLY A 527 -4.71 -49.53 -5.14
CA GLY A 527 -4.25 -50.69 -5.69
C GLY A 527 -3.63 -50.41 -7.06
N SER A 528 -2.84 -51.35 -7.48
CA SER A 528 -2.44 -51.74 -8.84
C SER A 528 -1.22 -51.05 -9.47
N GLY A 529 -0.24 -51.93 -9.62
CA GLY A 529 1.05 -51.94 -10.26
C GLY A 529 1.00 -51.85 -11.80
N PRO A 530 2.00 -52.30 -12.60
CA PRO A 530 2.93 -53.41 -12.38
C PRO A 530 4.38 -53.16 -12.88
N GLY A 531 5.25 -54.13 -12.58
CA GLY A 531 6.43 -54.55 -13.34
C GLY A 531 7.76 -53.97 -12.88
N GLY A 532 8.76 -54.69 -12.61
CA GLY A 532 9.22 -55.99 -12.87
C GLY A 532 10.63 -56.21 -12.33
N LEU A 533 10.89 -57.44 -11.96
CA LEU A 533 12.13 -58.22 -12.03
C LEU A 533 13.32 -57.96 -11.10
N ALA A 534 13.49 -58.91 -10.27
CA ALA A 534 14.56 -59.91 -10.10
C ALA A 534 15.62 -59.68 -9.03
N GLY A 535 15.63 -60.60 -8.10
CA GLY A 535 16.79 -61.38 -7.80
C GLY A 535 17.32 -61.42 -6.39
N GLY A 536 17.03 -62.49 -5.65
CA GLY A 536 18.06 -63.29 -5.03
C GLY A 536 18.22 -63.30 -3.51
N ARG A 537 17.66 -64.34 -2.86
CA ARG A 537 18.20 -65.21 -1.79
C ARG A 537 18.97 -64.53 -0.64
N GLY A 538 18.69 -64.73 0.60
CA GLY A 538 18.44 -65.92 1.37
C GLY A 538 18.50 -65.68 2.84
N ALA A 539 17.70 -66.46 3.52
CA ALA A 539 17.86 -67.15 4.79
C ALA A 539 18.27 -66.42 6.09
N GLY A 540 17.42 -66.59 7.07
CA GLY A 540 17.84 -67.03 8.40
C GLY A 540 17.58 -66.08 9.53
N GLY A 541 16.49 -66.22 10.24
CA GLY A 541 16.41 -66.74 11.58
C GLY A 541 16.76 -65.75 12.70
N GLY A 542 15.85 -65.53 13.61
CA GLY A 542 16.15 -65.14 14.96
C GLY A 542 15.37 -63.94 15.47
N GLY A 543 14.22 -64.19 16.09
CA GLY A 543 13.46 -63.16 16.80
C GLY A 543 14.16 -62.69 18.05
N ALA A 544 14.09 -61.41 18.31
CA ALA A 544 14.31 -60.83 19.61
C ALA A 544 13.18 -59.79 19.88
N PRO A 545 12.72 -59.69 21.11
CA PRO A 545 11.51 -58.91 21.44
C PRO A 545 11.72 -57.41 21.31
N GLY A 546 10.65 -56.76 20.87
CA GLY A 546 10.62 -55.35 20.58
C GLY A 546 11.05 -54.45 21.75
N GLN A 547 11.95 -53.54 21.44
CA GLN A 547 12.08 -52.30 22.21
C GLN A 547 10.99 -51.36 21.70
N GLU A 548 10.00 -51.14 22.57
CA GLU A 548 9.08 -50.04 22.43
C GLU A 548 9.90 -48.73 22.44
N GLY A 549 9.86 -48.02 21.29
CA GLY A 549 10.38 -46.64 21.22
C GLY A 549 9.64 -45.77 22.24
N PRO A 550 10.25 -44.68 22.69
CA PRO A 550 9.59 -43.78 23.64
C PRO A 550 8.28 -43.26 23.02
N PRO A 551 7.17 -43.19 23.85
CA PRO A 551 5.91 -42.72 23.34
C PRO A 551 6.07 -41.35 22.75
N ALA A 552 5.57 -41.17 21.53
CA ALA A 552 5.50 -39.86 20.88
C ALA A 552 4.89 -38.87 21.87
N SER A 553 5.61 -37.80 22.16
CA SER A 553 5.15 -36.73 23.01
C SER A 553 3.83 -36.21 22.44
N VAL A 554 2.73 -36.48 23.12
CA VAL A 554 1.45 -35.83 22.85
C VAL A 554 1.69 -34.36 23.07
N GLU A 555 1.84 -33.60 22.00
CA GLU A 555 1.79 -32.12 22.05
C GLU A 555 0.41 -31.75 22.55
N THR A 556 0.31 -31.48 23.86
CA THR A 556 -0.88 -30.87 24.42
C THR A 556 -1.03 -29.50 23.75
N VAL A 557 -2.04 -29.38 22.90
CA VAL A 557 -2.41 -28.13 22.25
C VAL A 557 -2.60 -27.08 23.35
N ARG A 558 -1.73 -26.10 23.41
CA ARG A 558 -1.81 -25.03 24.40
C ARG A 558 -2.95 -24.09 24.02
N PRO A 559 -3.79 -23.69 24.99
CA PRO A 559 -4.77 -22.66 24.73
C PRO A 559 -4.07 -21.38 24.26
N ASN A 560 -4.55 -20.80 23.17
CA ASN A 560 -4.01 -19.58 22.56
C ASN A 560 -4.99 -18.40 22.67
N GLY A 561 -5.97 -18.50 23.55
CA GLY A 561 -6.91 -17.44 23.82
C GLY A 561 -7.80 -17.74 25.03
N MET A 562 -8.61 -16.73 25.38
CA MET A 562 -9.61 -16.84 26.43
C MET A 562 -10.90 -16.12 26.05
N VAL A 563 -12.01 -16.56 26.61
CA VAL A 563 -13.31 -15.89 26.51
C VAL A 563 -13.66 -15.35 27.89
N VAL A 564 -13.81 -14.04 27.97
CA VAL A 564 -14.19 -13.34 29.19
C VAL A 564 -15.65 -12.92 29.08
N GLN A 565 -16.46 -13.29 30.06
CA GLN A 565 -17.84 -12.86 30.16
C GLN A 565 -18.04 -12.08 31.48
N GLY A 566 -18.94 -11.10 31.44
CA GLY A 566 -19.17 -10.28 32.62
C GLY A 566 -20.32 -9.29 32.46
N TYR A 567 -20.36 -8.36 33.39
CA TYR A 567 -21.37 -7.32 33.53
C TYR A 567 -20.67 -5.97 33.65
N ALA A 568 -21.30 -4.92 33.14
CA ALA A 568 -20.83 -3.54 33.27
C ALA A 568 -21.99 -2.56 33.45
N GLU A 569 -21.73 -1.46 34.11
CA GLU A 569 -22.74 -0.42 34.38
C GLU A 569 -23.18 0.30 33.09
N SER A 570 -22.31 0.43 32.11
CA SER A 570 -22.65 1.05 30.81
C SER A 570 -21.90 0.38 29.67
N ALA A 571 -22.42 0.56 28.45
CA ALA A 571 -21.75 0.11 27.21
C ALA A 571 -20.42 0.86 26.96
N GLU A 572 -20.30 2.10 27.44
CA GLU A 572 -19.09 2.90 27.34
C GLU A 572 -17.94 2.32 28.16
N ILE A 573 -18.22 1.81 29.36
CA ILE A 573 -17.24 1.16 30.23
C ILE A 573 -16.69 -0.11 29.56
N ILE A 574 -17.53 -0.86 28.85
CA ILE A 574 -17.09 -2.03 28.08
C ILE A 574 -16.14 -1.59 26.97
N THR A 575 -16.46 -0.51 26.28
CA THR A 575 -15.61 0.03 25.20
C THR A 575 -14.28 0.53 25.73
N GLN A 576 -14.28 1.26 26.84
CA GLN A 576 -13.07 1.72 27.53
C GLN A 576 -12.18 0.54 27.98
N TYR A 577 -12.79 -0.48 28.56
CA TYR A 577 -12.07 -1.70 28.96
C TYR A 577 -11.39 -2.39 27.77
N LEU A 578 -12.06 -2.45 26.64
CA LEU A 578 -11.50 -3.06 25.42
C LEU A 578 -10.37 -2.23 24.81
N ASP A 579 -10.49 -0.93 24.86
CA ASP A 579 -9.43 -0.04 24.37
C ASP A 579 -8.22 -0.08 25.29
N GLU A 580 -8.43 -0.22 26.59
CA GLU A 580 -7.36 -0.38 27.56
C GLU A 580 -6.68 -1.75 27.43
N LEU A 581 -7.42 -2.82 27.20
CA LEU A 581 -6.86 -4.14 26.85
C LEU A 581 -5.99 -4.11 25.60
N LYS A 582 -6.37 -3.34 24.58
CA LYS A 582 -5.58 -3.14 23.36
C LYS A 582 -4.33 -2.30 23.61
N ARG A 583 -4.39 -1.31 24.50
CA ARG A 583 -3.25 -0.47 24.87
C ARG A 583 -2.24 -1.19 25.74
N THR A 584 -2.72 -2.04 26.65
CA THR A 584 -1.91 -2.76 27.63
C THR A 584 -1.35 -4.07 27.07
N ALA A 585 -0.97 -4.13 25.80
CA ALA A 585 -0.31 -5.30 25.22
C ALA A 585 1.03 -5.53 25.92
N ARG A 586 1.09 -6.47 26.88
CA ARG A 586 2.31 -6.89 27.56
C ARG A 586 2.89 -8.12 26.87
N GLN A 587 4.21 -8.23 26.88
CA GLN A 587 4.88 -9.42 26.40
C GLN A 587 4.75 -10.53 27.44
N LEU A 588 4.09 -11.62 27.04
CA LEU A 588 3.90 -12.81 27.88
C LEU A 588 5.15 -13.70 27.86
N PRO A 589 5.37 -14.54 28.89
CA PRO A 589 6.42 -15.57 28.84
C PRO A 589 6.21 -16.44 27.59
N ASN A 590 7.26 -16.71 26.83
CA ASN A 590 7.28 -17.48 25.57
C ASN A 590 7.07 -16.69 24.26
N GLY A 591 7.24 -15.37 24.26
CA GLY A 591 7.19 -14.56 23.03
C GLY A 591 5.79 -14.35 22.47
N TRP A 592 4.78 -14.43 23.32
CA TRP A 592 3.38 -14.10 23.00
C TRP A 592 2.99 -12.79 23.66
N TYR A 593 2.02 -12.09 23.11
CA TYR A 593 1.39 -10.93 23.73
C TYR A 593 -0.14 -11.04 23.65
N LEU A 594 -0.83 -10.36 24.55
CA LEU A 594 -2.27 -10.33 24.58
C LEU A 594 -2.79 -9.29 23.60
N SER A 595 -3.75 -9.67 22.76
CA SER A 595 -4.45 -8.78 21.85
C SER A 595 -5.95 -9.09 21.89
N ALA A 596 -6.77 -8.05 22.00
CA ALA A 596 -8.22 -8.17 21.91
C ALA A 596 -8.65 -7.98 20.44
N GLU A 597 -8.79 -9.08 19.69
CA GLU A 597 -9.03 -9.00 18.25
C GLU A 597 -10.48 -8.79 17.84
N LYS A 598 -11.45 -9.25 18.61
CA LYS A 598 -12.87 -9.12 18.26
C LYS A 598 -13.78 -9.04 19.47
N VAL A 599 -14.46 -7.92 19.56
CA VAL A 599 -15.67 -7.80 20.34
C VAL A 599 -16.81 -8.33 19.48
N LEU A 600 -17.38 -9.45 19.85
CA LEU A 600 -18.65 -9.89 19.28
C LEU A 600 -19.79 -9.11 19.97
N PHE A 601 -19.90 -7.83 19.67
CA PHE A 601 -21.14 -7.11 19.87
C PHE A 601 -22.09 -7.52 18.74
N ARG A 602 -22.95 -8.46 18.99
CA ARG A 602 -24.28 -8.41 18.38
C ARG A 602 -25.10 -7.48 19.27
N GLU A 603 -25.79 -6.51 18.69
CA GLU A 603 -26.75 -5.64 19.39
C GLU A 603 -27.77 -6.44 20.21
N ALA A 604 -27.98 -7.71 19.87
CA ALA A 604 -28.82 -8.67 20.60
C ALA A 604 -28.17 -9.28 21.86
N THR A 605 -26.87 -9.04 22.17
CA THR A 605 -26.17 -9.66 23.29
C THR A 605 -25.87 -8.72 24.46
N VAL A 606 -26.17 -7.44 24.34
CA VAL A 606 -26.10 -6.50 25.45
C VAL A 606 -27.49 -6.43 26.05
N GLN A 607 -27.80 -7.32 27.00
CA GLN A 607 -29.05 -7.28 27.73
C GLN A 607 -28.86 -6.53 29.03
N ARG A 608 -29.82 -5.67 29.35
CA ARG A 608 -29.87 -4.96 30.63
C ARG A 608 -30.32 -5.93 31.71
N VAL A 609 -29.52 -6.13 32.73
CA VAL A 609 -29.76 -7.06 33.83
C VAL A 609 -29.87 -6.27 35.15
N GLY A 610 -30.88 -6.54 35.94
CA GLY A 610 -31.04 -5.89 37.26
C GLY A 610 -30.02 -6.38 38.28
N TRP A 611 -29.67 -5.56 39.28
CA TRP A 611 -28.69 -5.86 40.33
C TRP A 611 -29.08 -7.08 41.18
N ASP A 612 -30.34 -7.35 41.37
CA ASP A 612 -30.90 -8.49 42.09
C ASP A 612 -30.55 -9.83 41.42
N VAL A 613 -30.35 -9.86 40.13
CA VAL A 613 -29.97 -11.07 39.39
C VAL A 613 -28.51 -11.45 39.65
N LEU A 614 -27.63 -10.47 39.91
CA LEU A 614 -26.22 -10.70 40.18
C LEU A 614 -25.95 -11.40 41.52
N TYR A 615 -26.76 -11.13 42.55
CA TYR A 615 -26.55 -11.67 43.90
C TYR A 615 -27.23 -13.02 44.14
N ASN A 616 -28.25 -13.39 43.34
CA ASN A 616 -29.09 -14.56 43.55
C ASN A 616 -29.07 -15.60 42.43
N ALA A 617 -28.32 -15.40 41.35
CA ALA A 617 -28.30 -16.31 40.20
C ALA A 617 -27.29 -17.46 40.42
N PRO A 618 -27.70 -18.72 40.30
CA PRO A 618 -26.75 -19.80 40.05
C PRO A 618 -26.05 -19.58 38.69
N ALA A 619 -24.87 -20.12 38.54
CA ALA A 619 -23.92 -19.86 37.43
C ALA A 619 -24.42 -20.13 36.00
N ASP A 620 -25.69 -20.42 35.78
CA ASP A 620 -26.30 -20.76 34.50
C ASP A 620 -27.50 -19.86 34.14
N VAL A 621 -27.27 -18.57 33.86
CA VAL A 621 -28.32 -17.73 33.25
C VAL A 621 -28.00 -17.49 31.79
N THR A 622 -28.06 -18.53 30.95
CA THR A 622 -28.06 -18.43 29.50
C THR A 622 -29.37 -18.85 28.82
N ALA A 623 -30.44 -19.08 29.58
CA ALA A 623 -31.71 -19.52 28.98
C ALA A 623 -32.92 -18.89 29.65
N GLY A 624 -33.69 -18.13 28.87
CA GLY A 624 -35.12 -18.03 29.06
C GLY A 624 -35.66 -16.70 29.58
N ALA A 625 -35.85 -15.74 28.70
CA ALA A 625 -36.87 -14.71 28.89
C ALA A 625 -38.24 -15.30 28.55
N GLY A 626 -38.92 -15.80 29.55
CA GLY A 626 -40.33 -16.16 29.50
C GLY A 626 -41.10 -15.29 30.46
N GLY A 627 -42.07 -14.51 29.97
CA GLY A 627 -42.85 -13.57 30.75
C GLY A 627 -43.67 -14.23 31.89
N GLY A 628 -43.75 -13.57 33.02
CA GLY A 628 -44.59 -13.90 34.15
C GLY A 628 -44.83 -12.66 34.99
N ASN A 629 -46.00 -12.10 34.79
CA ASN A 629 -46.59 -10.99 35.53
C ASN A 629 -46.73 -11.30 37.03
N ARG A 630 -46.16 -10.48 37.96
CA ARG A 630 -46.56 -10.42 39.37
C ARG A 630 -46.67 -8.96 39.81
N PRO A 631 -47.75 -8.63 40.53
CA PRO A 631 -48.04 -7.24 40.87
C PRO A 631 -47.48 -6.85 42.24
N GLY A 632 -47.06 -5.61 42.35
CA GLY A 632 -47.11 -4.80 43.55
C GLY A 632 -45.88 -4.80 44.44
N GLY A 633 -45.13 -3.72 44.39
CA GLY A 633 -44.13 -3.30 45.36
C GLY A 633 -43.21 -2.26 44.72
N GLY A 634 -43.47 -0.98 45.01
CA GLY A 634 -42.63 0.11 44.51
C GLY A 634 -41.21 0.02 45.02
N VAL A 635 -40.29 -0.33 44.18
CA VAL A 635 -38.86 -0.20 44.40
C VAL A 635 -38.34 0.68 43.23
N GLN A 636 -37.66 1.76 43.60
CA GLN A 636 -36.98 2.65 42.67
C GLN A 636 -36.17 1.82 41.67
N SER A 637 -36.35 2.09 40.39
CA SER A 637 -35.71 1.40 39.28
C SER A 637 -34.21 1.39 39.47
N ALA A 638 -33.66 0.25 39.88
CA ALA A 638 -32.21 0.00 39.80
C ALA A 638 -31.79 0.09 38.32
N GLU A 639 -30.81 0.90 38.04
CA GLU A 639 -30.21 1.01 36.70
C GLU A 639 -29.73 -0.38 36.27
N GLY A 640 -30.18 -0.86 35.13
CA GLY A 640 -29.83 -2.19 34.65
C GLY A 640 -28.39 -2.26 34.15
N LEU A 641 -27.75 -3.41 34.33
CA LEU A 641 -26.40 -3.72 33.91
C LEU A 641 -26.36 -4.25 32.47
N TYR A 642 -25.25 -4.06 31.81
CA TYR A 642 -24.99 -4.58 30.49
C TYR A 642 -24.15 -5.87 30.58
N THR A 643 -24.57 -6.93 29.90
CA THR A 643 -23.77 -8.15 29.76
C THR A 643 -22.79 -8.01 28.60
N PHE A 644 -21.59 -8.55 28.75
CA PHE A 644 -20.61 -8.58 27.66
C PHE A 644 -19.93 -9.94 27.57
N ARG A 645 -19.46 -10.25 26.37
CA ARG A 645 -18.61 -11.39 26.07
C ARG A 645 -17.47 -10.96 25.17
N VAL A 646 -16.23 -11.06 25.64
CA VAL A 646 -15.02 -10.65 24.93
C VAL A 646 -14.17 -11.87 24.64
N ARG A 647 -13.73 -12.00 23.41
CA ARG A 647 -12.75 -12.99 22.99
C ARG A 647 -11.38 -12.34 22.91
N VAL A 648 -10.45 -12.83 23.73
CA VAL A 648 -9.07 -12.37 23.78
C VAL A 648 -8.19 -13.46 23.19
N VAL A 649 -7.35 -13.12 22.20
CA VAL A 649 -6.47 -14.06 21.51
C VAL A 649 -5.01 -13.67 21.78
N PHE A 650 -4.17 -14.68 22.05
CA PHE A 650 -2.74 -14.48 22.20
C PHE A 650 -2.06 -14.47 20.82
N GLN A 651 -1.28 -13.44 20.55
CA GLN A 651 -0.55 -13.28 19.29
C GLN A 651 0.94 -13.42 19.51
N ARG A 652 1.68 -13.85 18.48
CA ARG A 652 3.14 -13.96 18.54
C ARG A 652 3.77 -12.57 18.52
N THR A 653 4.89 -12.37 19.23
CA THR A 653 5.58 -11.08 19.36
C THR A 653 5.98 -10.47 18.02
N LYS A 654 6.28 -11.30 17.00
CA LYS A 654 6.61 -10.84 15.64
C LYS A 654 5.42 -10.21 14.89
N ASP A 655 4.20 -10.48 15.32
CA ASP A 655 2.97 -9.96 14.74
C ASP A 655 2.45 -8.74 15.54
N ARG A 656 3.21 -8.29 16.53
CA ARG A 656 2.86 -7.14 17.37
C ARG A 656 2.86 -5.87 16.52
N PRO A 657 1.78 -5.08 16.50
CA PRO A 657 1.79 -3.76 15.87
C PRO A 657 2.83 -2.86 16.58
N GLU A 658 3.58 -2.07 15.82
CA GLU A 658 4.52 -1.10 16.40
C GLU A 658 3.79 -0.17 17.37
N PRO A 659 4.33 0.06 18.57
CA PRO A 659 3.74 1.03 19.48
C PRO A 659 3.75 2.41 18.81
N PRO A 660 2.70 3.24 18.99
CA PRO A 660 2.67 4.60 18.47
C PRO A 660 3.92 5.34 18.95
N LYS A 661 4.60 6.02 18.02
CA LYS A 661 5.81 6.79 18.34
C LYS A 661 5.45 7.87 19.37
N PRO A 662 6.34 8.20 20.32
CA PRO A 662 6.11 9.30 21.25
C PRO A 662 5.99 10.60 20.42
N GLY A 663 4.80 11.12 20.27
CA GLY A 663 4.43 12.26 19.41
C GLY A 663 3.12 12.09 18.67
N ASP A 664 2.61 10.87 18.50
CA ASP A 664 1.34 10.58 17.81
C ASP A 664 0.13 10.46 18.77
N ALA A 665 0.27 10.87 20.01
CA ALA A 665 -0.87 11.02 20.91
C ALA A 665 -1.73 12.18 20.40
N PRO A 666 -3.04 11.97 20.16
CA PRO A 666 -3.94 13.09 19.85
C PRO A 666 -3.92 14.04 21.05
N ALA A 667 -3.61 15.31 20.77
CA ALA A 667 -3.67 16.36 21.75
C ALA A 667 -5.06 16.31 22.40
N GLU A 668 -5.08 16.11 23.71
CA GLU A 668 -6.28 16.23 24.51
C GLU A 668 -6.94 17.58 24.22
N ALA A 669 -8.15 17.54 23.73
CA ALA A 669 -9.02 18.70 23.66
C ALA A 669 -9.26 19.14 25.10
N SER A 670 -8.51 20.16 25.55
CA SER A 670 -8.81 20.88 26.79
C SER A 670 -10.20 21.47 26.67
N ALA A 671 -11.04 21.04 27.58
CA ALA A 671 -12.40 21.51 27.79
C ALA A 671 -12.47 23.01 27.97
N LYS A 672 -13.37 23.64 27.27
CA LYS A 672 -14.29 24.65 27.76
C LYS A 672 -15.67 24.38 27.23
#